data_c6e66e8977a49070a5082a02edfb8378
#
_entry.id   c6e66e8977a49070a5082a02edfb8378
#
_cell.length_a   1.000
_cell.length_b   1.000
_cell.length_c   1.000
_cell.angle_alpha   90.00
_cell.angle_beta   90.00
_cell.angle_gamma   90.00
#
_symmetry.space_group_name_H-M   'P 1'
#
loop_
_entity.id
_entity.type
_entity.pdbx_description
1 polymer ?
#
loop_
_entity_poly.entity_id
_entity_poly.type
_entity_poly.pdbx_seq_one_letter_code
_entity_poly.pdbx_strand_id
1 'polypeptide(L)'
;MGKDIKSKTLFCSFILLFLLINPLFAEELGGFDVKDIVFFTLVIFIILIFILVIIKIINNVKETISIKEQINYLKKDEKKHKNFLYKKKEYQRVKFSLTSKLIVLNAGLTIFVIILISYPLALFMIHTQEETLAAGLQRRITVLMDSISHGTKIYLPQKDILELNLLTSQVETIPEAQSITILSYPNKTEDKDQLTIDYVWASNDSNIVNKIDTSAIEFGISRYKNPYILLKSKSFFELEEELKKDVITESKQISELLTEYNKFSENSEIYSPIIKDELEILIKQLDSKLEVKLHNIASKNVNSYPTYNPHKIDRENTKYLFYYPILYTQYNDNTYLRGIIIVEVNSENLVVTLKNVQKEIFIMIFSIAGIALLIETMISLFFSIYMVKPIKELQKYVSMIKNSGTKYELLDKKVNIKTSDEIGLLSLNINEMTDDLIHASIYESMLLGGKEVQRAFLPLDTIDNASKVKLSVGHIETENVQFFGYYEGAKGVSGDFFDFKKLDEKYYAIIKCDVSGKGAPAALIMAEVSALFCDYFKNWSFEKDGINLHNLVYKINDHIEARNLKGKFAAFTLGIFDTFSGDIYFCNAGDNIIHIYNSVLKKLKTITLPSTPAAGIFPSFVIEEKGGYPTVKIHLKKNDVLFLYTDGIEDSKRFFRNDEGEILRYIPNTDKIIADKKDTNGIDGEEFGFNRVKGIIEAVFTKGKYRYFQKENPIKNDNKNIIFDFTNIEGTPEDAIMALVSVEKIFRLYSSSSAKSYDYGVADKKIDKFLQLYFNKYDMLFTKKAPHPNPDMKDEYLYYTEMKEEEQGDDLTLVAIKKK
;
A
#
# COMPACT_ATOMS: atom_id res chain seq x y z
N MET A 1 1.30 32.09 -4.54
CA MET A 1 0.43 32.90 -3.66
C MET A 1 -0.81 33.49 -4.32
N GLY A 2 -0.83 33.83 -5.61
CA GLY A 2 -1.99 34.46 -6.25
C GLY A 2 -3.16 33.53 -6.67
N LYS A 3 -2.96 32.21 -6.75
CA LYS A 3 -4.03 31.24 -7.16
C LYS A 3 -4.87 30.71 -5.98
N ASP A 4 -4.33 30.68 -4.79
CA ASP A 4 -5.05 30.20 -3.59
C ASP A 4 -6.05 31.24 -3.02
N ILE A 5 -5.81 32.54 -3.24
CA ILE A 5 -6.69 33.61 -2.78
C ILE A 5 -7.97 33.65 -3.62
N LYS A 6 -7.87 33.42 -4.96
CA LYS A 6 -9.06 33.38 -5.85
C LYS A 6 -10.00 32.21 -5.56
N SER A 7 -9.48 31.07 -5.12
CA SER A 7 -10.30 29.91 -4.76
C SER A 7 -11.06 30.12 -3.44
N LYS A 8 -10.44 30.77 -2.46
CA LYS A 8 -11.08 31.06 -1.16
C LYS A 8 -12.13 32.17 -1.28
N THR A 9 -11.84 33.20 -2.08
CA THR A 9 -12.80 34.30 -2.35
C THR A 9 -14.01 33.80 -3.10
N LEU A 10 -13.83 32.92 -4.09
CA LEU A 10 -14.95 32.30 -4.83
C LEU A 10 -15.82 31.43 -3.91
N PHE A 11 -15.23 30.70 -2.98
CA PHE A 11 -15.95 29.85 -2.01
C PHE A 11 -16.75 30.68 -1.01
N CYS A 12 -16.17 31.76 -0.47
CA CYS A 12 -16.90 32.69 0.42
C CYS A 12 -18.00 33.45 -0.31
N SER A 13 -17.79 33.87 -1.57
CA SER A 13 -18.82 34.53 -2.38
C SER A 13 -19.97 33.59 -2.73
N PHE A 14 -19.70 32.29 -2.91
CA PHE A 14 -20.74 31.27 -3.15
C PHE A 14 -21.58 30.99 -1.91
N ILE A 15 -20.98 30.95 -0.73
CA ILE A 15 -21.73 30.81 0.55
C ILE A 15 -22.61 32.04 0.79
N LEU A 16 -22.10 33.25 0.52
CA LEU A 16 -22.86 34.48 0.65
C LEU A 16 -24.03 34.56 -0.37
N LEU A 17 -23.79 34.13 -1.60
CA LEU A 17 -24.83 34.05 -2.64
C LEU A 17 -25.92 33.02 -2.30
N PHE A 18 -25.52 31.90 -1.68
CA PHE A 18 -26.41 30.84 -1.20
C PHE A 18 -27.32 31.32 -0.06
N LEU A 19 -26.79 32.14 0.85
CA LEU A 19 -27.56 32.71 1.98
C LEU A 19 -28.48 33.88 1.53
N LEU A 20 -28.15 34.55 0.44
CA LEU A 20 -28.94 35.68 -0.10
C LEU A 20 -30.06 35.26 -1.07
N ILE A 21 -29.91 34.15 -1.77
CA ILE A 21 -30.86 33.67 -2.77
C ILE A 21 -32.03 32.89 -2.13
N ASN A 22 -31.84 32.25 -0.98
CA ASN A 22 -32.84 31.42 -0.30
C ASN A 22 -34.13 32.16 0.10
N PRO A 23 -34.14 33.43 0.56
CA PRO A 23 -35.39 34.15 0.85
C PRO A 23 -36.07 34.71 -0.38
N LEU A 24 -35.34 35.06 -1.44
CA LEU A 24 -35.88 35.70 -2.66
C LEU A 24 -36.61 34.74 -3.60
N PHE A 25 -36.25 33.46 -3.62
CA PHE A 25 -36.94 32.45 -4.43
C PHE A 25 -38.19 31.86 -3.79
N ALA A 26 -38.38 32.02 -2.48
CA ALA A 26 -39.53 31.49 -1.77
C ALA A 26 -40.82 32.29 -2.07
N GLU A 27 -40.72 33.53 -2.51
CA GLU A 27 -41.88 34.39 -2.80
C GLU A 27 -42.41 34.28 -4.23
N GLU A 28 -41.60 33.86 -5.20
CA GLU A 28 -42.00 33.83 -6.63
C GLU A 28 -42.52 32.49 -7.18
N LEU A 29 -42.29 31.37 -6.47
CA LEU A 29 -42.72 30.04 -6.86
C LEU A 29 -43.93 29.57 -6.04
N GLY A 30 -45.08 30.19 -6.30
CA GLY A 30 -46.35 29.78 -5.69
C GLY A 30 -46.67 28.31 -5.98
N GLY A 31 -46.45 27.45 -5.00
CA GLY A 31 -46.83 26.04 -5.05
C GLY A 31 -45.79 25.02 -4.57
N PHE A 32 -44.57 25.42 -4.27
CA PHE A 32 -43.58 24.53 -3.65
C PHE A 32 -43.47 24.78 -2.16
N ASP A 33 -43.55 23.71 -1.38
CA ASP A 33 -43.32 23.78 0.08
C ASP A 33 -41.84 24.18 0.31
N VAL A 34 -41.59 24.99 1.35
CA VAL A 34 -40.23 25.44 1.76
C VAL A 34 -39.25 24.26 1.89
N LYS A 35 -39.76 23.08 2.27
CA LYS A 35 -39.00 21.82 2.34
C LYS A 35 -38.49 21.34 0.97
N ASP A 36 -39.29 21.51 -0.08
CA ASP A 36 -38.90 21.10 -1.46
C ASP A 36 -37.82 22.04 -2.01
N ILE A 37 -37.88 23.33 -1.71
CA ILE A 37 -36.87 24.34 -2.10
C ILE A 37 -35.53 24.07 -1.42
N VAL A 38 -35.53 23.77 -0.12
CA VAL A 38 -34.32 23.39 0.63
C VAL A 38 -33.75 22.09 0.08
N PHE A 39 -34.58 21.14 -0.28
CA PHE A 39 -34.15 19.87 -0.89
C PHE A 39 -33.48 20.09 -2.25
N PHE A 40 -34.09 20.83 -3.16
CA PHE A 40 -33.52 21.11 -4.49
C PHE A 40 -32.20 21.90 -4.38
N THR A 41 -32.12 22.87 -3.47
CA THR A 41 -30.89 23.64 -3.26
C THR A 41 -29.79 22.78 -2.67
N LEU A 42 -30.11 21.86 -1.78
CA LEU A 42 -29.12 20.90 -1.22
C LEU A 42 -28.62 19.92 -2.28
N VAL A 43 -29.49 19.40 -3.12
CA VAL A 43 -29.15 18.52 -4.25
C VAL A 43 -28.28 19.25 -5.27
N ILE A 44 -28.59 20.49 -5.62
CA ILE A 44 -27.79 21.32 -6.52
C ILE A 44 -26.40 21.58 -5.91
N PHE A 45 -26.32 21.86 -4.61
CA PHE A 45 -25.07 22.08 -3.91
C PHE A 45 -24.20 20.83 -3.88
N ILE A 46 -24.77 19.66 -3.66
CA ILE A 46 -24.08 18.36 -3.72
C ILE A 46 -23.55 18.08 -5.12
N ILE A 47 -24.36 18.34 -6.14
CA ILE A 47 -23.97 18.20 -7.55
C ILE A 47 -22.82 19.16 -7.89
N LEU A 48 -22.88 20.41 -7.42
CA LEU A 48 -21.82 21.40 -7.63
C LEU A 48 -20.50 21.01 -6.96
N ILE A 49 -20.54 20.49 -5.74
CA ILE A 49 -19.34 19.95 -5.07
C ILE A 49 -18.78 18.76 -5.84
N PHE A 50 -19.64 17.85 -6.30
CA PHE A 50 -19.23 16.70 -7.10
C PHE A 50 -18.61 17.13 -8.43
N ILE A 51 -19.17 18.15 -9.09
CA ILE A 51 -18.59 18.78 -10.29
C ILE A 51 -17.23 19.41 -9.99
N LEU A 52 -17.09 20.15 -8.88
CA LEU A 52 -15.81 20.74 -8.46
C LEU A 52 -14.73 19.68 -8.17
N VAL A 53 -15.10 18.56 -7.55
CA VAL A 53 -14.22 17.42 -7.34
C VAL A 53 -13.81 16.78 -8.67
N ILE A 54 -14.76 16.60 -9.59
CA ILE A 54 -14.50 16.09 -10.94
C ILE A 54 -13.59 17.07 -11.72
N ILE A 55 -13.85 18.38 -11.67
CA ILE A 55 -13.00 19.41 -12.31
C ILE A 55 -11.58 19.36 -11.73
N LYS A 56 -11.42 19.18 -10.43
CA LYS A 56 -10.12 19.03 -9.78
C LYS A 56 -9.40 17.75 -10.22
N ILE A 57 -10.14 16.64 -10.37
CA ILE A 57 -9.63 15.38 -10.92
C ILE A 57 -9.22 15.57 -12.40
N ILE A 58 -10.04 16.23 -13.20
CA ILE A 58 -9.77 16.52 -14.61
C ILE A 58 -8.55 17.44 -14.77
N ASN A 59 -8.41 18.48 -13.93
CA ASN A 59 -7.26 19.38 -13.95
C ASN A 59 -5.98 18.65 -13.54
N ASN A 60 -6.02 17.77 -12.54
CA ASN A 60 -4.88 16.90 -12.22
C ASN A 60 -4.52 15.94 -13.35
N VAL A 61 -5.51 15.43 -14.09
CA VAL A 61 -5.30 14.60 -15.29
C VAL A 61 -4.73 15.44 -16.44
N LYS A 62 -5.22 16.67 -16.66
CA LYS A 62 -4.69 17.61 -17.67
C LYS A 62 -3.24 18.02 -17.36
N GLU A 63 -2.91 18.29 -16.10
CA GLU A 63 -1.54 18.58 -15.68
C GLU A 63 -0.61 17.38 -15.95
N THR A 64 -1.11 16.16 -15.73
CA THR A 64 -0.39 14.91 -16.05
C THR A 64 -0.22 14.71 -17.57
N ILE A 65 -1.19 15.14 -18.38
CA ILE A 65 -1.13 15.09 -19.85
C ILE A 65 -0.17 16.14 -20.39
N SER A 66 -0.19 17.37 -19.85
CA SER A 66 0.75 18.46 -20.19
C SER A 66 2.19 18.07 -19.88
N ILE A 67 2.45 17.44 -18.75
CA ILE A 67 3.78 16.88 -18.42
C ILE A 67 4.18 15.78 -19.43
N LYS A 68 3.23 14.97 -19.88
CA LYS A 68 3.46 13.92 -20.88
C LYS A 68 3.80 14.52 -22.26
N GLU A 69 3.17 15.64 -22.62
CA GLU A 69 3.48 16.36 -23.86
C GLU A 69 4.85 17.06 -23.78
N GLN A 70 5.19 17.68 -22.65
CA GLN A 70 6.51 18.24 -22.40
C GLN A 70 7.61 17.16 -22.43
N ILE A 71 7.36 15.98 -21.86
CA ILE A 71 8.28 14.83 -21.94
C ILE A 71 8.41 14.33 -23.39
N ASN A 72 7.34 14.31 -24.16
CA ASN A 72 7.39 13.93 -25.57
C ASN A 72 8.10 14.97 -26.44
N TYR A 73 7.97 16.27 -26.08
CA TYR A 73 8.71 17.35 -26.73
C TYR A 73 10.21 17.26 -26.44
N LEU A 74 10.60 17.03 -25.17
CA LEU A 74 11.98 16.78 -24.76
C LEU A 74 12.57 15.54 -25.41
N LYS A 75 11.79 14.47 -25.62
CA LYS A 75 12.20 13.28 -26.37
C LYS A 75 12.46 13.55 -27.85
N LYS A 76 11.81 14.56 -28.43
CA LYS A 76 12.01 14.97 -29.84
C LYS A 76 13.27 15.80 -29.97
N ASP A 77 13.67 16.53 -28.93
CA ASP A 77 14.89 17.33 -28.86
C ASP A 77 16.13 16.47 -28.49
N GLU A 78 15.99 15.40 -27.70
CA GLU A 78 17.06 14.44 -27.39
C GLU A 78 17.58 13.69 -28.62
N LYS A 79 16.78 13.58 -29.69
CA LYS A 79 17.26 13.05 -30.96
C LYS A 79 18.30 13.95 -31.63
N LYS A 80 18.50 15.18 -31.19
CA LYS A 80 19.49 16.14 -31.71
C LYS A 80 20.80 16.22 -30.93
N HIS A 81 20.86 15.75 -29.67
CA HIS A 81 22.08 15.75 -28.86
C HIS A 81 22.44 14.35 -28.39
N LYS A 82 23.26 13.67 -29.16
CA LYS A 82 24.01 12.48 -28.76
C LYS A 82 24.99 12.88 -27.66
N ASN A 83 24.67 12.51 -26.43
CA ASN A 83 25.59 12.20 -25.31
C ASN A 83 24.97 12.48 -23.94
N PHE A 84 23.92 11.74 -23.56
CA PHE A 84 23.63 11.55 -22.15
C PHE A 84 22.92 10.22 -21.95
N LEU A 85 23.65 9.27 -21.40
CA LEU A 85 23.12 7.97 -20.92
C LEU A 85 22.29 8.20 -19.67
N TYR A 86 20.98 8.40 -19.82
CA TYR A 86 20.07 8.24 -18.71
C TYR A 86 19.41 6.86 -18.79
N LYS A 87 19.77 5.98 -17.86
CA LYS A 87 19.03 4.74 -17.59
C LYS A 87 17.58 5.08 -17.24
N LYS A 88 16.68 4.68 -18.12
CA LYS A 88 15.24 4.73 -17.91
C LYS A 88 14.86 3.67 -16.87
N LYS A 89 14.93 4.01 -15.57
CA LYS A 89 14.13 3.28 -14.57
C LYS A 89 12.68 3.58 -14.88
N GLU A 90 11.90 2.56 -15.19
CA GLU A 90 10.46 2.67 -15.27
C GLU A 90 9.95 3.13 -13.91
N TYR A 91 9.67 4.42 -13.79
CA TYR A 91 8.80 4.91 -12.73
C TYR A 91 7.46 4.24 -12.97
N GLN A 92 7.07 3.33 -12.10
CA GLN A 92 5.68 2.89 -12.03
C GLN A 92 4.84 4.16 -11.91
N ARG A 93 4.15 4.51 -12.99
CA ARG A 93 3.27 5.68 -13.03
C ARG A 93 2.20 5.45 -12.00
N VAL A 94 2.19 6.26 -10.96
CA VAL A 94 1.09 6.30 -9.99
C VAL A 94 -0.15 6.74 -10.77
N LYS A 95 -0.97 5.78 -11.23
CA LYS A 95 -2.20 6.03 -12.00
C LYS A 95 -3.22 6.86 -11.20
N PHE A 96 -3.23 6.69 -9.88
CA PHE A 96 -4.08 7.44 -8.95
C PHE A 96 -3.23 7.94 -7.78
N SER A 97 -3.39 9.22 -7.43
CA SER A 97 -2.72 9.77 -6.23
C SER A 97 -3.29 9.11 -4.97
N LEU A 98 -2.51 9.06 -3.91
CA LEU A 98 -2.96 8.54 -2.61
C LEU A 98 -4.21 9.28 -2.11
N THR A 99 -4.26 10.59 -2.33
CA THR A 99 -5.44 11.44 -2.04
C THR A 99 -6.69 10.95 -2.78
N SER A 100 -6.57 10.70 -4.10
CA SER A 100 -7.72 10.25 -4.89
C SER A 100 -8.19 8.86 -4.47
N LYS A 101 -7.26 7.97 -4.11
CA LYS A 101 -7.61 6.62 -3.59
C LYS A 101 -8.35 6.70 -2.27
N LEU A 102 -7.91 7.55 -1.34
CA LEU A 102 -8.55 7.75 -0.05
C LEU A 102 -9.96 8.34 -0.20
N ILE A 103 -10.13 9.36 -1.03
CA ILE A 103 -11.46 9.96 -1.30
C ILE A 103 -12.43 8.91 -1.87
N VAL A 104 -12.01 8.15 -2.88
CA VAL A 104 -12.87 7.13 -3.51
C VAL A 104 -13.20 6.00 -2.53
N LEU A 105 -12.22 5.56 -1.74
CA LEU A 105 -12.43 4.50 -0.76
C LEU A 105 -13.40 4.93 0.34
N ASN A 106 -13.19 6.11 0.91
CA ASN A 106 -14.04 6.63 1.99
C ASN A 106 -15.45 6.93 1.48
N ALA A 107 -15.59 7.59 0.32
CA ALA A 107 -16.91 7.84 -0.28
C ALA A 107 -17.66 6.53 -0.58
N GLY A 108 -16.96 5.52 -1.11
CA GLY A 108 -17.53 4.19 -1.33
C GLY A 108 -17.98 3.52 -0.03
N LEU A 109 -17.18 3.60 1.02
CA LEU A 109 -17.52 3.05 2.34
C LEU A 109 -18.73 3.78 2.94
N THR A 110 -18.76 5.12 2.87
CA THR A 110 -19.87 5.94 3.38
C THR A 110 -21.18 5.61 2.66
N ILE A 111 -21.15 5.52 1.33
CA ILE A 111 -22.32 5.12 0.54
C ILE A 111 -22.80 3.72 0.92
N PHE A 112 -21.87 2.78 1.07
CA PHE A 112 -22.20 1.41 1.49
C PHE A 112 -22.87 1.37 2.86
N VAL A 113 -22.32 2.09 3.85
CA VAL A 113 -22.87 2.17 5.21
C VAL A 113 -24.25 2.84 5.19
N ILE A 114 -24.41 3.92 4.43
CA ILE A 114 -25.72 4.60 4.28
C ILE A 114 -26.77 3.62 3.72
N ILE A 115 -26.45 2.91 2.64
CA ILE A 115 -27.38 1.93 2.05
C ILE A 115 -27.70 0.82 3.06
N LEU A 116 -26.70 0.29 3.73
CA LEU A 116 -26.84 -0.83 4.69
C LEU A 116 -27.76 -0.46 5.87
N ILE A 117 -27.71 0.78 6.35
CA ILE A 117 -28.51 1.22 7.51
C ILE A 117 -29.86 1.80 7.05
N SER A 118 -29.84 2.67 6.04
CA SER A 118 -31.04 3.43 5.67
C SER A 118 -32.10 2.58 4.97
N TYR A 119 -31.67 1.58 4.18
CA TYR A 119 -32.63 0.74 3.45
C TYR A 119 -33.50 -0.12 4.37
N PRO A 120 -32.96 -0.90 5.34
CA PRO A 120 -33.78 -1.64 6.28
C PRO A 120 -34.62 -0.72 7.19
N LEU A 121 -34.06 0.43 7.60
CA LEU A 121 -34.77 1.40 8.41
C LEU A 121 -35.96 1.99 7.68
N ALA A 122 -35.78 2.35 6.40
CA ALA A 122 -36.88 2.83 5.55
C ALA A 122 -38.00 1.80 5.42
N LEU A 123 -37.67 0.55 5.11
CA LEU A 123 -38.64 -0.53 5.03
C LEU A 123 -39.40 -0.73 6.35
N PHE A 124 -38.68 -0.72 7.46
CA PHE A 124 -39.28 -0.85 8.80
C PHE A 124 -40.23 0.32 9.09
N MET A 125 -39.81 1.56 8.85
CA MET A 125 -40.65 2.75 9.06
C MET A 125 -41.90 2.73 8.19
N ILE A 126 -41.76 2.39 6.90
CA ILE A 126 -42.90 2.30 5.97
C ILE A 126 -43.86 1.21 6.43
N HIS A 127 -43.35 0.04 6.81
CA HIS A 127 -44.20 -1.08 7.28
C HIS A 127 -44.95 -0.71 8.56
N THR A 128 -44.28 -0.11 9.55
CA THR A 128 -44.88 0.32 10.82
C THR A 128 -45.95 1.39 10.58
N GLN A 129 -45.72 2.34 9.66
CA GLN A 129 -46.71 3.35 9.31
C GLN A 129 -47.92 2.75 8.61
N GLU A 130 -47.69 1.81 7.66
CA GLU A 130 -48.75 1.09 6.95
C GLU A 130 -49.62 0.33 7.95
N GLU A 131 -49.05 -0.42 8.88
CA GLU A 131 -49.74 -1.14 9.90
C GLU A 131 -50.54 -0.21 10.85
N THR A 132 -49.88 0.91 11.26
CA THR A 132 -50.56 1.91 12.11
C THR A 132 -51.78 2.51 11.44
N LEU A 133 -51.69 2.89 10.17
CA LEU A 133 -52.82 3.45 9.40
C LEU A 133 -53.93 2.41 9.18
N ALA A 134 -53.58 1.18 8.81
CA ALA A 134 -54.52 0.13 8.55
C ALA A 134 -55.28 -0.28 9.84
N ALA A 135 -54.56 -0.54 10.94
CA ALA A 135 -55.16 -0.87 12.23
C ALA A 135 -55.99 0.31 12.79
N GLY A 136 -55.49 1.54 12.57
CA GLY A 136 -56.21 2.77 12.93
C GLY A 136 -57.56 2.90 12.27
N LEU A 137 -57.66 2.61 10.95
CA LEU A 137 -58.92 2.62 10.23
C LEU A 137 -59.90 1.58 10.83
N GLN A 138 -59.46 0.34 10.96
CA GLN A 138 -60.32 -0.71 11.50
C GLN A 138 -60.84 -0.34 12.87
N ARG A 139 -60.00 0.22 13.73
CA ARG A 139 -60.39 0.65 15.08
C ARG A 139 -61.45 1.75 15.05
N ARG A 140 -61.23 2.78 14.19
CA ARG A 140 -62.24 3.88 14.04
C ARG A 140 -63.58 3.35 13.55
N ILE A 141 -63.58 2.49 12.51
CA ILE A 141 -64.80 1.90 11.95
C ILE A 141 -65.49 1.01 13.00
N THR A 142 -64.76 0.20 13.74
CA THR A 142 -65.35 -0.63 14.79
C THR A 142 -66.01 0.21 15.89
N VAL A 143 -65.35 1.31 16.33
CA VAL A 143 -65.91 2.23 17.34
C VAL A 143 -67.15 2.95 16.81
N LEU A 144 -67.16 3.39 15.54
CA LEU A 144 -68.28 4.01 14.91
C LEU A 144 -69.50 3.04 14.84
N MET A 145 -69.28 1.80 14.38
CA MET A 145 -70.30 0.79 14.26
C MET A 145 -70.88 0.39 15.64
N ASP A 146 -70.01 0.33 16.65
CA ASP A 146 -70.40 0.07 18.02
C ASP A 146 -71.29 1.20 18.57
N SER A 147 -70.90 2.46 18.35
CA SER A 147 -71.70 3.62 18.74
C SER A 147 -73.09 3.60 18.08
N ILE A 148 -73.12 3.34 16.77
CA ILE A 148 -74.41 3.25 16.03
C ILE A 148 -75.24 2.07 16.51
N SER A 149 -74.62 0.92 16.76
CA SER A 149 -75.30 -0.26 17.31
C SER A 149 -75.98 0.05 18.65
N HIS A 150 -75.33 0.86 19.53
CA HIS A 150 -75.92 1.24 20.77
C HIS A 150 -77.23 2.07 20.58
N GLY A 151 -77.22 3.09 19.71
CA GLY A 151 -78.43 3.83 19.38
C GLY A 151 -79.48 3.00 18.67
N THR A 152 -79.07 2.12 17.78
CA THR A 152 -79.98 1.21 17.05
C THR A 152 -80.75 0.27 17.96
N LYS A 153 -80.15 -0.21 19.05
CA LYS A 153 -80.79 -1.04 20.06
C LYS A 153 -81.96 -0.31 20.69
N ILE A 154 -81.89 1.00 20.79
CA ILE A 154 -82.96 1.83 21.43
C ILE A 154 -84.08 2.11 20.39
N TYR A 155 -83.73 2.55 19.19
CA TYR A 155 -84.65 3.06 18.23
C TYR A 155 -85.27 2.03 17.29
N LEU A 156 -84.57 0.95 16.98
CA LEU A 156 -85.07 -0.11 16.09
C LEU A 156 -86.29 -0.84 16.63
N PRO A 157 -86.42 -1.18 17.96
CA PRO A 157 -87.62 -1.77 18.54
C PRO A 157 -88.79 -0.83 18.49
N GLN A 158 -88.52 0.48 18.58
CA GLN A 158 -89.57 1.55 18.55
C GLN A 158 -89.95 1.89 17.12
N LYS A 159 -89.31 1.35 16.10
CA LYS A 159 -89.46 1.66 14.68
C LYS A 159 -89.32 3.16 14.38
N ASP A 160 -88.44 3.85 15.15
CA ASP A 160 -88.22 5.30 14.94
C ASP A 160 -87.23 5.55 13.81
N ILE A 161 -87.81 5.63 12.58
CA ILE A 161 -86.97 5.78 11.38
C ILE A 161 -86.23 7.11 11.33
N LEU A 162 -86.72 8.15 12.02
CA LEU A 162 -86.09 9.48 12.02
C LEU A 162 -84.78 9.43 12.81
N GLU A 163 -84.88 8.87 14.05
CA GLU A 163 -83.70 8.73 14.90
C GLU A 163 -82.68 7.74 14.29
N LEU A 164 -83.15 6.61 13.69
CA LEU A 164 -82.27 5.69 12.97
C LEU A 164 -81.53 6.39 11.80
N ASN A 165 -82.18 7.28 11.05
CA ASN A 165 -81.51 8.05 10.02
C ASN A 165 -80.51 9.09 10.58
N LEU A 166 -80.84 9.67 11.75
CA LEU A 166 -79.85 10.53 12.47
C LEU A 166 -78.62 9.78 12.87
N LEU A 167 -78.74 8.50 13.25
CA LEU A 167 -77.54 7.66 13.55
C LEU A 167 -76.68 7.48 12.31
N THR A 168 -77.25 7.33 11.11
CA THR A 168 -76.45 7.13 9.88
C THR A 168 -75.70 8.39 9.46
N SER A 169 -76.11 9.60 9.94
CA SER A 169 -75.36 10.85 9.67
C SER A 169 -74.01 10.90 10.35
N GLN A 170 -73.73 10.02 11.34
CA GLN A 170 -72.43 9.92 12.01
C GLN A 170 -71.33 9.46 11.05
N VAL A 171 -71.64 9.07 9.81
CA VAL A 171 -70.65 8.76 8.77
C VAL A 171 -69.61 9.88 8.60
N GLU A 172 -70.03 11.15 8.73
CA GLU A 172 -69.16 12.32 8.59
C GLU A 172 -68.01 12.38 9.61
N THR A 173 -68.09 11.60 10.70
CA THR A 173 -67.03 11.58 11.70
C THR A 173 -65.76 10.84 11.27
N ILE A 174 -65.85 10.04 10.22
CA ILE A 174 -64.73 9.27 9.66
C ILE A 174 -64.60 9.59 8.18
N PRO A 175 -63.52 10.25 7.75
CA PRO A 175 -63.33 10.67 6.36
C PRO A 175 -63.33 9.51 5.36
N GLU A 176 -62.96 8.31 5.77
CA GLU A 176 -62.92 7.14 4.92
C GLU A 176 -64.29 6.43 4.77
N ALA A 177 -65.24 6.70 5.69
CA ALA A 177 -66.59 6.13 5.62
C ALA A 177 -67.46 6.92 4.62
N GLN A 178 -68.09 6.22 3.67
CA GLN A 178 -68.89 6.81 2.61
C GLN A 178 -70.39 6.74 2.95
N SER A 179 -70.83 5.57 3.44
CA SER A 179 -72.24 5.40 3.79
C SER A 179 -72.41 4.42 4.91
N ILE A 180 -73.52 4.59 5.66
CA ILE A 180 -73.97 3.68 6.70
C ILE A 180 -75.39 3.24 6.38
N THR A 181 -75.61 1.95 6.45
CA THR A 181 -76.92 1.34 6.20
C THR A 181 -77.29 0.41 7.34
N ILE A 182 -78.45 0.57 7.93
CA ILE A 182 -79.00 -0.28 8.97
C ILE A 182 -80.03 -1.21 8.35
N LEU A 183 -79.75 -2.51 8.44
CA LEU A 183 -80.60 -3.58 7.93
C LEU A 183 -81.18 -4.38 9.10
N SER A 184 -82.42 -4.83 8.96
CA SER A 184 -83.04 -5.71 9.91
C SER A 184 -84.02 -6.68 9.25
N TYR A 185 -84.69 -7.51 10.04
CA TYR A 185 -85.80 -8.34 9.55
C TYR A 185 -87.02 -7.52 9.24
N PRO A 186 -87.86 -7.91 8.27
CA PRO A 186 -89.19 -7.42 8.17
C PRO A 186 -90.01 -7.88 9.33
N ASN A 187 -90.99 -7.08 9.73
CA ASN A 187 -91.96 -7.51 10.74
C ASN A 187 -92.53 -8.90 10.40
N LYS A 188 -92.70 -9.76 11.36
CA LYS A 188 -93.17 -11.15 11.21
C LYS A 188 -94.18 -11.30 10.13
N THR A 189 -93.85 -11.79 8.96
CA THR A 189 -94.69 -12.53 8.05
C THR A 189 -94.65 -13.98 8.34
N GLU A 190 -95.74 -14.70 8.14
CA GLU A 190 -95.99 -16.06 8.54
C GLU A 190 -95.06 -17.13 7.90
N ASP A 191 -94.13 -16.75 7.04
CA ASP A 191 -93.12 -17.66 6.43
C ASP A 191 -91.85 -17.73 7.27
N LYS A 192 -91.77 -18.74 8.12
CA LYS A 192 -90.61 -19.07 8.98
C LYS A 192 -89.37 -19.50 8.25
N ASP A 193 -89.44 -19.80 6.95
CA ASP A 193 -88.37 -20.50 6.24
C ASP A 193 -87.41 -19.62 5.45
N GLN A 194 -87.66 -18.27 5.39
CA GLN A 194 -86.79 -17.35 4.71
C GLN A 194 -86.65 -16.00 5.47
N LEU A 195 -86.17 -16.00 6.66
CA LEU A 195 -85.85 -14.79 7.41
C LEU A 195 -84.47 -14.28 6.89
N THR A 196 -84.51 -13.33 5.92
CA THR A 196 -83.29 -12.65 5.43
C THR A 196 -83.20 -11.26 6.05
N ILE A 197 -82.01 -10.87 6.55
CA ILE A 197 -81.73 -9.50 7.02
C ILE A 197 -81.42 -8.61 5.82
N ASP A 198 -82.46 -8.24 5.11
CA ASP A 198 -82.32 -7.49 3.84
C ASP A 198 -83.23 -6.24 3.76
N TYR A 199 -83.97 -5.95 4.85
CA TYR A 199 -84.78 -4.74 4.89
C TYR A 199 -83.99 -3.54 5.43
N VAL A 200 -83.92 -2.46 4.62
CA VAL A 200 -83.28 -1.22 5.02
C VAL A 200 -84.21 -0.40 5.91
N TRP A 201 -83.77 -0.15 7.17
CA TRP A 201 -84.50 0.74 8.09
C TRP A 201 -84.00 2.17 8.05
N ALA A 202 -82.72 2.36 7.82
CA ALA A 202 -82.10 3.67 7.66
C ALA A 202 -80.84 3.57 6.79
N SER A 203 -80.57 4.61 6.02
CA SER A 203 -79.36 4.76 5.25
C SER A 203 -79.09 6.23 4.95
N ASN A 204 -77.80 6.63 4.85
CA ASN A 204 -77.40 7.90 4.30
C ASN A 204 -76.83 7.76 2.86
N ASP A 205 -76.87 6.58 2.24
CA ASP A 205 -76.55 6.39 0.85
C ASP A 205 -77.62 6.99 -0.03
N SER A 206 -77.27 7.97 -0.85
CA SER A 206 -78.21 8.67 -1.75
C SER A 206 -78.92 7.71 -2.73
N ASN A 207 -78.24 6.65 -3.12
CA ASN A 207 -78.84 5.65 -4.06
C ASN A 207 -79.87 4.76 -3.33
N ILE A 208 -79.77 4.62 -2.06
CA ILE A 208 -80.68 3.85 -1.20
C ILE A 208 -81.78 4.80 -0.73
N VAL A 209 -81.48 5.95 -0.20
CA VAL A 209 -82.39 6.96 0.37
C VAL A 209 -83.47 7.38 -0.71
N ASN A 210 -83.09 7.55 -1.94
CA ASN A 210 -84.03 7.92 -3.03
C ASN A 210 -84.99 6.81 -3.39
N LYS A 211 -84.82 5.56 -2.84
CA LYS A 211 -85.72 4.44 -3.07
C LYS A 211 -86.60 4.16 -1.86
N ILE A 212 -86.49 4.95 -0.83
CA ILE A 212 -87.31 4.85 0.39
C ILE A 212 -88.71 5.34 0.12
N ASP A 213 -89.66 4.44 0.18
CA ASP A 213 -91.04 4.80 0.19
C ASP A 213 -91.46 5.29 1.59
N THR A 214 -91.47 6.64 1.76
CA THR A 214 -91.82 7.28 3.03
C THR A 214 -93.28 7.18 3.35
N SER A 215 -94.14 6.77 2.40
CA SER A 215 -95.57 6.57 2.63
C SER A 215 -95.93 5.25 3.32
N ALA A 216 -94.96 4.28 3.35
CA ALA A 216 -95.17 2.99 3.96
C ALA A 216 -94.46 2.91 5.29
N ILE A 217 -94.93 3.61 6.32
CA ILE A 217 -94.35 3.68 7.68
C ILE A 217 -94.23 2.30 8.37
N GLU A 218 -94.91 1.29 7.88
CA GLU A 218 -94.87 -0.07 8.45
C GLU A 218 -93.83 -0.97 7.86
N PHE A 219 -93.24 -0.71 6.72
CA PHE A 219 -92.33 -1.63 6.07
C PHE A 219 -91.17 -0.85 5.44
N GLY A 220 -90.19 -0.60 6.23
CA GLY A 220 -88.95 -0.04 5.68
C GLY A 220 -88.66 -0.46 4.26
N ILE A 221 -87.98 0.29 3.61
CA ILE A 221 -87.66 0.42 2.23
C ILE A 221 -87.17 -0.93 1.61
N SER A 222 -87.58 -1.11 0.39
CA SER A 222 -87.18 -2.09 -0.59
C SER A 222 -85.92 -2.96 -0.22
N ARG A 223 -86.08 -4.26 -0.37
CA ARG A 223 -85.02 -5.23 -0.22
C ARG A 223 -83.68 -4.76 -0.81
N TYR A 224 -82.68 -4.65 -0.04
CA TYR A 224 -81.33 -4.37 -0.47
C TYR A 224 -80.74 -5.63 -1.14
N LYS A 225 -80.94 -5.77 -2.44
CA LYS A 225 -80.46 -6.95 -3.18
C LYS A 225 -78.99 -6.87 -3.45
N ASN A 226 -78.18 -7.17 -2.49
CA ASN A 226 -76.76 -7.35 -2.67
C ASN A 226 -76.42 -8.84 -2.43
N PRO A 227 -75.88 -9.59 -3.41
CA PRO A 227 -75.56 -11.00 -3.26
C PRO A 227 -74.60 -11.30 -2.11
N TYR A 228 -73.75 -10.35 -1.73
CA TYR A 228 -72.82 -10.50 -0.64
C TYR A 228 -73.52 -10.44 0.76
N ILE A 229 -74.61 -9.70 0.88
CA ILE A 229 -75.38 -9.67 2.10
C ILE A 229 -76.05 -11.01 2.37
N LEU A 230 -76.53 -11.68 1.34
CA LEU A 230 -77.12 -13.03 1.49
C LEU A 230 -76.13 -14.06 2.02
N LEU A 231 -74.91 -14.03 1.52
CA LEU A 231 -73.82 -14.91 2.00
C LEU A 231 -73.40 -14.59 3.45
N LYS A 232 -73.34 -13.32 3.81
CA LYS A 232 -73.01 -12.89 5.17
C LYS A 232 -74.16 -13.09 6.15
N SER A 233 -75.41 -12.92 5.68
CA SER A 233 -76.60 -13.25 6.50
C SER A 233 -76.52 -14.69 6.98
N LYS A 234 -76.08 -15.64 6.14
CA LYS A 234 -75.91 -17.03 6.56
C LYS A 234 -74.89 -17.19 7.68
N SER A 235 -73.76 -16.51 7.60
CA SER A 235 -72.75 -16.54 8.70
C SER A 235 -73.25 -15.90 10.01
N PHE A 236 -74.12 -14.92 9.90
CA PHE A 236 -74.73 -14.34 11.11
C PHE A 236 -75.82 -15.26 11.71
N PHE A 237 -76.53 -16.07 10.91
CA PHE A 237 -77.38 -17.12 11.44
C PHE A 237 -76.60 -18.21 12.17
N GLU A 238 -75.46 -18.59 11.67
CA GLU A 238 -74.55 -19.52 12.38
C GLU A 238 -74.10 -18.90 13.70
N LEU A 239 -73.80 -17.58 13.72
CA LEU A 239 -73.48 -16.86 14.96
C LEU A 239 -74.70 -16.84 15.93
N GLU A 240 -75.90 -16.70 15.44
CA GLU A 240 -77.11 -16.79 16.29
C GLU A 240 -77.25 -18.14 17.00
N GLU A 241 -76.96 -19.26 16.28
CA GLU A 241 -76.98 -20.59 16.88
C GLU A 241 -75.84 -20.77 17.89
N GLU A 242 -74.71 -20.19 17.70
CA GLU A 242 -73.60 -20.17 18.69
C GLU A 242 -73.98 -19.30 19.92
N LEU A 243 -74.52 -18.10 19.68
CA LEU A 243 -75.00 -17.18 20.72
C LEU A 243 -76.02 -17.83 21.65
N LYS A 244 -76.99 -18.57 21.08
CA LYS A 244 -77.95 -19.31 21.86
C LYS A 244 -77.30 -20.28 22.84
N LYS A 245 -76.21 -20.90 22.46
CA LYS A 245 -75.45 -21.81 23.33
C LYS A 245 -74.71 -21.05 24.44
N ASP A 246 -74.05 -19.95 24.06
CA ASP A 246 -73.20 -19.14 24.93
C ASP A 246 -74.00 -18.41 26.05
N VAL A 247 -75.18 -17.99 25.73
CA VAL A 247 -76.07 -17.18 26.67
C VAL A 247 -77.20 -17.96 27.28
N ILE A 248 -77.29 -19.27 27.02
CA ILE A 248 -78.39 -20.13 27.43
C ILE A 248 -78.64 -20.07 28.95
N THR A 249 -77.58 -20.02 29.72
CA THR A 249 -77.60 -20.02 31.18
C THR A 249 -78.27 -18.73 31.73
N GLU A 250 -77.79 -17.59 31.27
CA GLU A 250 -78.28 -16.26 31.66
C GLU A 250 -79.70 -16.05 31.17
N SER A 251 -80.00 -16.41 29.93
CA SER A 251 -81.33 -16.34 29.36
C SER A 251 -82.40 -17.19 30.11
N LYS A 252 -82.02 -18.44 30.49
CA LYS A 252 -82.88 -19.31 31.22
C LYS A 252 -83.17 -18.76 32.66
N GLN A 253 -82.17 -18.26 33.33
CA GLN A 253 -82.32 -17.61 34.63
C GLN A 253 -83.22 -16.37 34.56
N ILE A 254 -83.04 -15.51 33.55
CA ILE A 254 -83.94 -14.37 33.33
C ILE A 254 -85.36 -14.83 33.05
N SER A 255 -85.60 -15.84 32.22
CA SER A 255 -86.93 -16.38 31.93
C SER A 255 -87.63 -17.00 33.19
N GLU A 256 -86.88 -17.70 34.02
CA GLU A 256 -87.38 -18.29 35.25
C GLU A 256 -87.80 -17.16 36.22
N LEU A 257 -86.90 -16.14 36.37
CA LEU A 257 -87.23 -14.98 37.26
C LEU A 257 -88.36 -14.15 36.77
N LEU A 258 -88.49 -13.91 35.44
CA LEU A 258 -89.60 -13.25 34.81
C LEU A 258 -90.90 -14.00 35.00
N THR A 259 -90.90 -15.33 34.95
CA THR A 259 -92.03 -16.17 35.18
C THR A 259 -92.49 -16.03 36.63
N GLU A 260 -91.54 -16.03 37.56
CA GLU A 260 -91.78 -15.82 39.01
C GLU A 260 -92.30 -14.35 39.23
N TYR A 261 -91.64 -13.33 38.65
CA TYR A 261 -92.09 -11.96 38.77
C TYR A 261 -93.54 -11.75 38.26
N ASN A 262 -93.89 -12.34 37.13
CA ASN A 262 -95.23 -12.29 36.62
C ASN A 262 -96.28 -13.00 37.54
N LYS A 263 -95.94 -14.14 38.13
CA LYS A 263 -96.74 -14.79 39.15
C LYS A 263 -97.01 -13.90 40.38
N PHE A 264 -95.97 -13.17 40.78
CA PHE A 264 -96.07 -12.21 41.89
C PHE A 264 -96.88 -10.94 41.50
N SER A 265 -96.81 -10.55 40.26
CA SER A 265 -97.56 -9.37 39.75
C SER A 265 -99.04 -9.65 39.58
N GLU A 266 -99.43 -10.89 39.25
CA GLU A 266 -100.83 -11.31 39.07
C GLU A 266 -101.54 -11.55 40.49
N ASN A 267 -100.76 -11.82 41.51
CA ASN A 267 -101.33 -12.11 42.87
C ASN A 267 -100.89 -11.04 43.91
N SER A 268 -101.11 -9.81 43.63
CA SER A 268 -100.56 -8.65 44.39
C SER A 268 -101.14 -8.51 45.83
N GLU A 269 -102.22 -9.28 46.26
CA GLU A 269 -102.80 -9.22 47.61
C GLU A 269 -102.12 -10.16 48.62
N ILE A 270 -101.28 -11.08 48.19
CA ILE A 270 -100.64 -12.10 49.01
C ILE A 270 -99.10 -11.88 49.28
N TYR A 271 -98.38 -11.12 48.52
CA TYR A 271 -96.97 -11.03 48.62
C TYR A 271 -96.44 -9.63 48.89
N SER A 272 -95.40 -9.57 49.74
CA SER A 272 -94.78 -8.31 50.15
C SER A 272 -94.17 -7.56 48.92
N PRO A 273 -94.39 -6.23 48.80
CA PRO A 273 -93.81 -5.41 47.71
C PRO A 273 -92.28 -5.50 47.65
N ILE A 274 -91.65 -5.81 48.80
CA ILE A 274 -90.17 -5.94 48.86
C ILE A 274 -89.62 -7.05 47.99
N ILE A 275 -90.30 -8.21 47.93
CA ILE A 275 -89.87 -9.36 47.11
C ILE A 275 -89.95 -9.03 45.60
N LYS A 276 -90.95 -8.27 45.21
CA LYS A 276 -91.14 -7.82 43.86
C LYS A 276 -89.99 -6.86 43.40
N ASP A 277 -89.64 -5.93 44.30
CA ASP A 277 -88.57 -4.97 44.04
C ASP A 277 -87.21 -5.71 43.99
N GLU A 278 -86.99 -6.71 44.90
CA GLU A 278 -85.76 -7.54 44.83
C GLU A 278 -85.66 -8.35 43.57
N LEU A 279 -86.74 -8.95 43.07
CA LEU A 279 -86.76 -9.69 41.79
C LEU A 279 -86.51 -8.78 40.61
N GLU A 280 -87.13 -7.55 40.59
CA GLU A 280 -86.90 -6.56 39.56
C GLU A 280 -85.42 -6.11 39.48
N ILE A 281 -84.79 -5.90 40.64
CA ILE A 281 -83.39 -5.58 40.75
C ILE A 281 -82.50 -6.73 40.19
N LEU A 282 -82.87 -8.00 40.59
CA LEU A 282 -82.08 -9.16 40.11
C LEU A 282 -82.23 -9.38 38.61
N ILE A 283 -83.44 -9.23 38.04
CA ILE A 283 -83.70 -9.28 36.61
C ILE A 283 -82.87 -8.22 35.85
N LYS A 284 -82.90 -6.97 36.34
CA LYS A 284 -82.12 -5.88 35.78
C LYS A 284 -80.62 -6.15 35.78
N GLN A 285 -80.07 -6.70 36.86
CA GLN A 285 -78.70 -7.08 36.99
C GLN A 285 -78.33 -8.18 35.99
N LEU A 286 -79.11 -9.21 35.86
CA LEU A 286 -78.86 -10.32 34.91
C LEU A 286 -79.02 -9.85 33.43
N ASP A 287 -79.98 -9.02 33.14
CA ASP A 287 -80.21 -8.46 31.83
C ASP A 287 -79.00 -7.55 31.43
N SER A 288 -78.55 -6.68 32.32
CA SER A 288 -77.35 -5.89 32.14
C SER A 288 -76.08 -6.76 31.87
N LYS A 289 -75.95 -7.85 32.63
CA LYS A 289 -74.83 -8.80 32.41
C LYS A 289 -74.97 -9.48 31.05
N LEU A 290 -76.15 -9.87 30.64
CA LEU A 290 -76.38 -10.46 29.29
C LEU A 290 -76.13 -9.46 28.19
N GLU A 291 -76.55 -8.19 28.32
CA GLU A 291 -76.30 -7.12 27.37
C GLU A 291 -74.78 -6.87 27.18
N VAL A 292 -73.96 -6.78 28.23
CA VAL A 292 -72.53 -6.65 28.20
C VAL A 292 -71.92 -7.83 27.44
N LYS A 293 -72.40 -9.07 27.67
CA LYS A 293 -71.96 -10.26 26.98
C LYS A 293 -72.27 -10.22 25.48
N LEU A 294 -73.53 -9.85 25.13
CA LEU A 294 -73.91 -9.68 23.72
C LEU A 294 -73.10 -8.59 23.01
N HIS A 295 -72.84 -7.48 23.69
CA HIS A 295 -72.02 -6.38 23.18
C HIS A 295 -70.58 -6.86 22.88
N ASN A 296 -69.96 -7.58 23.82
CA ASN A 296 -68.59 -8.14 23.63
C ASN A 296 -68.49 -9.13 22.47
N ILE A 297 -69.58 -9.91 22.23
CA ILE A 297 -69.66 -10.84 21.10
C ILE A 297 -69.84 -10.07 19.80
N ALA A 298 -70.72 -9.04 19.78
CA ALA A 298 -70.89 -8.20 18.59
C ALA A 298 -69.59 -7.52 18.17
N SER A 299 -68.85 -6.93 19.12
CA SER A 299 -67.58 -6.22 18.86
C SER A 299 -66.48 -7.18 18.32
N LYS A 300 -66.49 -8.45 18.69
CA LYS A 300 -65.58 -9.46 18.16
C LYS A 300 -65.94 -9.98 16.76
N ASN A 301 -67.18 -9.83 16.36
CA ASN A 301 -67.72 -10.34 15.11
C ASN A 301 -67.86 -9.26 14.03
N VAL A 302 -66.97 -8.25 14.06
CA VAL A 302 -66.84 -7.29 12.98
C VAL A 302 -66.16 -7.96 11.79
N ASN A 303 -66.86 -7.99 10.66
CA ASN A 303 -66.39 -8.57 9.40
C ASN A 303 -66.36 -7.54 8.30
N SER A 304 -65.59 -7.82 7.23
CA SER A 304 -65.57 -6.97 6.03
C SER A 304 -65.60 -7.78 4.74
N TYR A 305 -66.07 -7.16 3.70
CA TYR A 305 -65.97 -7.68 2.32
C TYR A 305 -65.50 -6.59 1.35
N PRO A 306 -64.42 -6.77 0.58
CA PRO A 306 -63.43 -7.86 0.76
C PRO A 306 -62.85 -7.90 2.18
N THR A 307 -62.20 -9.01 2.58
CA THR A 307 -61.64 -9.09 3.91
C THR A 307 -60.58 -8.02 4.10
N TYR A 308 -60.80 -7.12 5.06
CA TYR A 308 -59.82 -6.07 5.38
C TYR A 308 -58.66 -6.62 6.23
N ASN A 309 -57.45 -6.26 5.86
CA ASN A 309 -56.27 -6.62 6.59
C ASN A 309 -55.77 -5.47 7.49
N PRO A 310 -55.83 -5.58 8.84
CA PRO A 310 -55.38 -4.51 9.75
C PRO A 310 -53.88 -4.24 9.76
N HIS A 311 -53.07 -5.12 9.12
CA HIS A 311 -51.62 -4.99 9.06
C HIS A 311 -51.10 -4.48 7.71
N LYS A 312 -52.00 -4.38 6.72
CA LYS A 312 -51.56 -4.00 5.35
C LYS A 312 -52.69 -3.30 4.60
N ILE A 313 -52.36 -2.19 3.94
CA ILE A 313 -53.26 -1.46 3.07
C ILE A 313 -53.24 -2.10 1.67
N ASP A 314 -54.42 -2.56 1.23
CA ASP A 314 -54.57 -3.02 -0.16
C ASP A 314 -54.60 -1.82 -1.10
N ARG A 315 -53.74 -1.85 -2.10
CA ARG A 315 -53.56 -0.76 -3.06
C ARG A 315 -54.48 -0.92 -4.29
N GLU A 316 -54.99 -2.12 -4.50
CA GLU A 316 -55.85 -2.44 -5.67
C GLU A 316 -57.33 -2.39 -5.25
N ASN A 317 -57.66 -2.88 -4.08
CA ASN A 317 -58.99 -2.87 -3.52
C ASN A 317 -59.10 -1.80 -2.45
N THR A 318 -59.68 -0.66 -2.77
CA THR A 318 -59.81 0.45 -1.83
C THR A 318 -61.22 0.52 -1.18
N LYS A 319 -62.19 -0.22 -1.73
CA LYS A 319 -63.56 -0.22 -1.21
C LYS A 319 -63.89 -1.45 -0.40
N TYR A 320 -64.37 -1.24 0.84
CA TYR A 320 -64.72 -2.26 1.78
C TYR A 320 -66.13 -2.02 2.32
N LEU A 321 -66.87 -3.10 2.54
CA LEU A 321 -68.12 -3.11 3.27
C LEU A 321 -67.85 -3.76 4.64
N PHE A 322 -67.92 -3.00 5.70
CA PHE A 322 -67.77 -3.53 7.06
C PHE A 322 -69.16 -3.86 7.58
N TYR A 323 -69.28 -4.99 8.28
CA TYR A 323 -70.52 -5.51 8.83
C TYR A 323 -70.40 -5.66 10.33
N TYR A 324 -71.44 -5.19 11.07
CA TYR A 324 -71.50 -5.30 12.52
C TYR A 324 -72.87 -5.85 12.90
N PRO A 325 -72.96 -6.95 13.68
CA PRO A 325 -74.25 -7.52 14.09
C PRO A 325 -74.89 -6.67 15.18
N ILE A 326 -76.20 -6.40 15.06
CA ILE A 326 -77.02 -5.73 16.07
C ILE A 326 -77.60 -6.82 16.97
N LEU A 327 -77.07 -6.93 18.19
CA LEU A 327 -77.45 -7.97 19.17
C LEU A 327 -78.12 -7.30 20.36
N TYR A 328 -79.37 -7.65 20.64
CA TYR A 328 -80.05 -7.24 21.85
C TYR A 328 -81.18 -8.25 22.23
N THR A 329 -81.61 -8.21 23.47
CA THR A 329 -82.74 -9.00 24.02
C THR A 329 -84.09 -8.32 23.83
N GLN A 330 -85.13 -9.09 23.52
CA GLN A 330 -86.47 -8.58 23.48
C GLN A 330 -87.39 -9.51 24.26
N TYR A 331 -88.19 -9.01 25.15
CA TYR A 331 -89.06 -9.85 25.96
C TYR A 331 -89.92 -10.82 25.14
N ASN A 332 -89.98 -12.13 25.53
CA ASN A 332 -90.66 -13.21 24.84
C ASN A 332 -90.09 -13.72 23.54
N ASP A 333 -88.84 -13.46 23.22
CA ASP A 333 -88.17 -13.93 21.98
C ASP A 333 -86.82 -14.49 22.33
N ASN A 334 -86.44 -15.65 21.80
CA ASN A 334 -85.12 -16.29 21.97
C ASN A 334 -84.12 -15.99 20.85
N THR A 335 -84.39 -14.99 20.07
CA THR A 335 -83.49 -14.47 19.04
C THR A 335 -82.73 -13.26 19.52
N TYR A 336 -81.42 -13.22 19.27
CA TYR A 336 -80.54 -12.16 19.75
C TYR A 336 -80.14 -11.26 18.59
N LEU A 337 -79.95 -11.84 17.40
CA LEU A 337 -79.59 -11.10 16.18
C LEU A 337 -80.83 -10.36 15.65
N ARG A 338 -80.77 -9.02 15.66
CA ARG A 338 -81.85 -8.13 15.29
C ARG A 338 -81.61 -7.40 13.99
N GLY A 339 -80.35 -7.27 13.59
CA GLY A 339 -80.05 -6.55 12.37
C GLY A 339 -78.56 -6.55 12.10
N ILE A 340 -78.17 -5.82 11.09
CA ILE A 340 -76.76 -5.64 10.69
C ILE A 340 -76.54 -4.18 10.32
N ILE A 341 -75.48 -3.59 10.85
CA ILE A 341 -74.98 -2.29 10.37
C ILE A 341 -73.94 -2.56 9.29
N ILE A 342 -74.08 -1.88 8.16
CA ILE A 342 -73.11 -1.90 7.06
C ILE A 342 -72.53 -0.50 6.95
N VAL A 343 -71.19 -0.44 6.91
CA VAL A 343 -70.45 0.79 6.65
C VAL A 343 -69.62 0.59 5.39
N GLU A 344 -69.91 1.40 4.35
CA GLU A 344 -69.11 1.45 3.16
C GLU A 344 -67.90 2.35 3.41
N VAL A 345 -66.70 1.83 3.19
CA VAL A 345 -65.43 2.51 3.47
C VAL A 345 -64.60 2.57 2.18
N ASN A 346 -64.04 3.75 1.90
CA ASN A 346 -63.05 3.94 0.85
C ASN A 346 -61.68 4.27 1.47
N SER A 347 -60.73 3.36 1.35
CA SER A 347 -59.37 3.50 1.88
C SER A 347 -58.40 4.24 0.91
N GLU A 348 -58.92 4.82 -0.18
CA GLU A 348 -58.07 5.51 -1.16
C GLU A 348 -57.23 6.64 -0.55
N ASN A 349 -57.82 7.40 0.40
CA ASN A 349 -57.11 8.44 1.15
C ASN A 349 -55.93 7.89 1.95
N LEU A 350 -56.07 6.66 2.50
CA LEU A 350 -54.97 6.01 3.21
C LEU A 350 -53.82 5.63 2.25
N VAL A 351 -54.15 5.16 1.04
CA VAL A 351 -53.13 4.87 0.02
C VAL A 351 -52.36 6.14 -0.37
N VAL A 352 -53.10 7.28 -0.53
CA VAL A 352 -52.44 8.57 -0.81
C VAL A 352 -51.58 9.03 0.38
N THR A 353 -52.10 8.91 1.59
CA THR A 353 -51.36 9.25 2.82
C THR A 353 -50.11 8.41 2.92
N LEU A 354 -50.21 7.11 2.70
CA LEU A 354 -49.05 6.21 2.74
C LEU A 354 -47.96 6.57 1.71
N LYS A 355 -48.40 6.93 0.47
CA LYS A 355 -47.47 7.42 -0.56
C LYS A 355 -46.75 8.71 -0.14
N ASN A 356 -47.46 9.62 0.49
CA ASN A 356 -46.89 10.88 0.97
C ASN A 356 -45.88 10.59 2.11
N VAL A 357 -46.21 9.74 3.07
CA VAL A 357 -45.30 9.31 4.12
C VAL A 357 -44.06 8.64 3.53
N GLN A 358 -44.22 7.75 2.55
CA GLN A 358 -43.08 7.13 1.88
C GLN A 358 -42.15 8.18 1.25
N LYS A 359 -42.72 9.18 0.54
CA LYS A 359 -41.95 10.29 -0.05
C LYS A 359 -41.20 11.09 1.02
N GLU A 360 -41.83 11.42 2.13
CA GLU A 360 -41.17 12.14 3.22
C GLU A 360 -40.02 11.35 3.83
N ILE A 361 -40.19 10.04 4.06
CA ILE A 361 -39.12 9.14 4.55
C ILE A 361 -37.94 9.13 3.58
N PHE A 362 -38.17 9.00 2.28
CA PHE A 362 -37.10 9.05 1.28
C PHE A 362 -36.38 10.40 1.26
N ILE A 363 -37.12 11.52 1.31
CA ILE A 363 -36.51 12.86 1.38
C ILE A 363 -35.61 13.01 2.59
N MET A 364 -36.06 12.54 3.76
CA MET A 364 -35.31 12.57 4.99
C MET A 364 -34.02 11.73 4.88
N ILE A 365 -34.11 10.52 4.32
CA ILE A 365 -32.95 9.64 4.11
C ILE A 365 -31.95 10.28 3.17
N PHE A 366 -32.40 10.82 2.02
CA PHE A 366 -31.51 11.49 1.06
C PHE A 366 -30.86 12.73 1.64
N SER A 367 -31.57 13.47 2.49
CA SER A 367 -31.01 14.64 3.18
C SER A 367 -29.89 14.25 4.15
N ILE A 368 -30.12 13.23 4.98
CA ILE A 368 -29.11 12.70 5.90
C ILE A 368 -27.91 12.15 5.14
N ALA A 369 -28.15 11.40 4.05
CA ALA A 369 -27.09 10.88 3.18
C ALA A 369 -26.25 11.99 2.56
N GLY A 370 -26.89 13.08 2.10
CA GLY A 370 -26.20 14.25 1.56
C GLY A 370 -25.31 14.92 2.60
N ILE A 371 -25.81 15.12 3.81
CA ILE A 371 -25.02 15.71 4.91
C ILE A 371 -23.83 14.80 5.27
N ALA A 372 -24.06 13.50 5.37
CA ALA A 372 -23.00 12.52 5.67
C ALA A 372 -21.87 12.54 4.62
N LEU A 373 -22.21 12.60 3.32
CA LEU A 373 -21.25 12.72 2.24
C LEU A 373 -20.49 14.05 2.27
N LEU A 374 -21.13 15.15 2.66
CA LEU A 374 -20.45 16.43 2.84
C LEU A 374 -19.41 16.37 3.98
N ILE A 375 -19.81 15.84 5.12
CA ILE A 375 -18.91 15.68 6.28
C ILE A 375 -17.74 14.77 5.88
N GLU A 376 -17.99 13.65 5.22
CA GLU A 376 -16.96 12.72 4.75
C GLU A 376 -15.97 13.41 3.81
N THR A 377 -16.46 14.21 2.82
CA THR A 377 -15.57 14.93 1.91
C THR A 377 -14.70 15.94 2.63
N MET A 378 -15.22 16.63 3.63
CA MET A 378 -14.45 17.54 4.49
C MET A 378 -13.36 16.80 5.28
N ILE A 379 -13.71 15.69 5.90
CA ILE A 379 -12.77 14.84 6.64
C ILE A 379 -11.67 14.32 5.69
N SER A 380 -12.05 13.83 4.52
CA SER A 380 -11.11 13.31 3.52
C SER A 380 -10.15 14.39 2.99
N LEU A 381 -10.62 15.62 2.81
CA LEU A 381 -9.79 16.77 2.46
C LEU A 381 -8.82 17.13 3.60
N PHE A 382 -9.29 17.12 4.83
CA PHE A 382 -8.45 17.35 6.01
C PHE A 382 -7.33 16.29 6.10
N PHE A 383 -7.65 15.02 5.99
CA PHE A 383 -6.65 13.95 5.93
C PHE A 383 -5.66 14.12 4.78
N SER A 384 -6.14 14.57 3.62
CA SER A 384 -5.26 14.85 2.47
C SER A 384 -4.24 15.94 2.75
N ILE A 385 -4.62 16.98 3.46
CA ILE A 385 -3.71 18.09 3.81
C ILE A 385 -2.74 17.66 4.92
N TYR A 386 -3.26 17.00 5.95
CA TYR A 386 -2.47 16.65 7.14
C TYR A 386 -1.52 15.47 6.93
N MET A 387 -1.95 14.42 6.24
CA MET A 387 -1.14 13.20 6.08
C MET A 387 -0.47 13.09 4.70
N VAL A 388 -1.22 13.35 3.62
CA VAL A 388 -0.69 13.07 2.27
C VAL A 388 0.28 14.15 1.79
N LYS A 389 0.06 15.41 2.15
CA LYS A 389 0.94 16.52 1.73
C LYS A 389 2.35 16.38 2.32
N PRO A 390 2.54 16.16 3.64
CA PRO A 390 3.86 15.92 4.22
C PRO A 390 4.60 14.73 3.58
N ILE A 391 3.90 13.62 3.35
CA ILE A 391 4.49 12.43 2.68
C ILE A 391 4.98 12.78 1.27
N LYS A 392 4.23 13.58 0.51
CA LYS A 392 4.66 14.04 -0.82
C LYS A 392 5.88 14.96 -0.76
N GLU A 393 5.99 15.79 0.26
CA GLU A 393 7.16 16.64 0.50
C GLU A 393 8.40 15.79 0.81
N LEU A 394 8.26 14.78 1.68
CA LEU A 394 9.31 13.79 1.94
C LEU A 394 9.74 13.07 0.66
N GLN A 395 8.77 12.59 -0.13
CA GLN A 395 9.07 11.91 -1.40
C GLN A 395 9.87 12.81 -2.37
N LYS A 396 9.50 14.10 -2.47
CA LYS A 396 10.23 15.06 -3.31
C LYS A 396 11.65 15.26 -2.80
N TYR A 397 11.83 15.37 -1.50
CA TYR A 397 13.15 15.54 -0.89
C TYR A 397 14.04 14.32 -1.10
N VAL A 398 13.53 13.11 -0.85
CA VAL A 398 14.25 11.84 -1.12
C VAL A 398 14.60 11.72 -2.63
N SER A 399 13.70 12.14 -3.52
CA SER A 399 13.99 12.17 -4.96
C SER A 399 15.10 13.17 -5.31
N MET A 400 15.17 14.31 -4.60
CA MET A 400 16.24 15.30 -4.75
C MET A 400 17.57 14.72 -4.27
N ILE A 401 17.62 14.04 -3.11
CA ILE A 401 18.81 13.35 -2.60
C ILE A 401 19.32 12.35 -3.64
N LYS A 402 18.43 11.56 -4.23
CA LYS A 402 18.77 10.56 -5.25
C LYS A 402 19.37 11.19 -6.51
N ASN A 403 18.82 12.32 -6.96
CA ASN A 403 19.17 12.93 -8.24
C ASN A 403 20.30 13.97 -8.13
N SER A 404 20.74 14.34 -6.92
CA SER A 404 21.89 15.24 -6.74
C SER A 404 23.16 14.57 -7.24
N GLY A 405 23.83 15.21 -8.16
CA GLY A 405 25.09 14.73 -8.72
C GLY A 405 26.22 14.75 -7.69
N THR A 406 26.30 15.83 -6.93
CA THR A 406 27.18 15.97 -5.78
C THR A 406 26.33 16.14 -4.53
N LYS A 407 26.68 15.45 -3.45
CA LYS A 407 25.92 15.53 -2.18
C LYS A 407 26.12 16.88 -1.46
N TYR A 408 27.13 17.65 -1.84
CA TYR A 408 27.33 19.02 -1.35
C TYR A 408 26.17 19.98 -1.62
N GLU A 409 25.42 19.75 -2.71
CA GLU A 409 24.24 20.56 -3.05
C GLU A 409 23.09 20.42 -2.03
N LEU A 410 23.21 19.47 -1.10
CA LEU A 410 22.22 19.17 -0.08
C LEU A 410 22.52 19.83 1.28
N LEU A 411 23.71 20.43 1.47
CA LEU A 411 24.17 20.99 2.75
C LEU A 411 23.15 21.93 3.43
N ASP A 412 22.48 22.79 2.63
CA ASP A 412 21.51 23.76 3.16
C ASP A 412 20.05 23.37 2.90
N LYS A 413 19.83 22.16 2.40
CA LYS A 413 18.49 21.69 2.03
C LYS A 413 18.00 20.64 3.01
N LYS A 414 17.20 21.09 4.01
CA LYS A 414 16.54 20.18 4.95
C LYS A 414 15.03 20.17 4.71
N VAL A 415 14.41 19.01 4.82
CA VAL A 415 12.96 18.92 4.84
C VAL A 415 12.46 19.33 6.24
N ASN A 416 11.50 20.25 6.29
CA ASN A 416 10.96 20.76 7.54
C ASN A 416 9.45 20.47 7.60
N ILE A 417 9.09 19.35 8.21
CA ILE A 417 7.70 18.93 8.43
C ILE A 417 7.39 19.13 9.91
N LYS A 418 6.48 20.05 10.18
CA LYS A 418 6.09 20.46 11.54
C LYS A 418 4.93 19.62 12.06
N THR A 419 5.04 18.30 12.01
CA THR A 419 4.10 17.40 12.66
C THR A 419 4.77 16.71 13.84
N SER A 420 4.01 16.49 14.92
CA SER A 420 4.51 15.84 16.15
C SER A 420 4.19 14.34 16.18
N ASP A 421 4.11 13.74 15.00
CA ASP A 421 3.80 12.33 14.78
C ASP A 421 4.99 11.57 14.13
N GLU A 422 4.77 10.35 13.73
CA GLU A 422 5.77 9.50 13.06
C GLU A 422 6.26 10.12 11.74
N ILE A 423 5.48 10.96 11.08
CA ILE A 423 5.88 11.64 9.84
C ILE A 423 6.90 12.74 10.15
N GLY A 424 6.71 13.44 11.25
CA GLY A 424 7.68 14.42 11.75
C GLY A 424 8.99 13.76 12.14
N LEU A 425 8.93 12.63 12.86
CA LEU A 425 10.10 11.85 13.23
C LEU A 425 10.84 11.31 11.99
N LEU A 426 10.09 10.79 11.00
CA LEU A 426 10.67 10.35 9.73
C LEU A 426 11.40 11.48 9.00
N SER A 427 10.86 12.70 9.06
CA SER A 427 11.52 13.91 8.51
C SER A 427 12.88 14.18 9.15
N LEU A 428 12.97 14.04 10.48
CA LEU A 428 14.22 14.20 11.23
C LEU A 428 15.23 13.13 10.86
N ASN A 429 14.81 11.85 10.83
CA ASN A 429 15.69 10.74 10.47
C ASN A 429 16.21 10.84 9.02
N ILE A 430 15.38 11.33 8.09
CA ILE A 430 15.82 11.58 6.69
C ILE A 430 16.85 12.72 6.64
N ASN A 431 16.68 13.76 7.44
CA ASN A 431 17.68 14.84 7.51
C ASN A 431 19.00 14.33 8.09
N GLU A 432 18.97 13.55 9.17
CA GLU A 432 20.16 12.95 9.77
C GLU A 432 20.88 12.02 8.78
N MET A 433 20.13 11.11 8.13
CA MET A 433 20.69 10.27 7.06
C MET A 433 21.29 11.09 5.92
N THR A 434 20.72 12.25 5.60
CA THR A 434 21.25 13.14 4.56
C THR A 434 22.55 13.78 4.99
N ASP A 435 22.65 14.22 6.23
CA ASP A 435 23.89 14.75 6.82
C ASP A 435 25.00 13.69 6.80
N ASP A 436 24.69 12.44 7.18
CA ASP A 436 25.64 11.32 7.11
C ASP A 436 26.11 11.02 5.68
N LEU A 437 25.19 11.06 4.70
CA LEU A 437 25.54 10.89 3.28
C LEU A 437 26.43 12.03 2.76
N ILE A 438 26.21 13.25 3.21
CA ILE A 438 27.06 14.40 2.87
C ILE A 438 28.46 14.19 3.44
N HIS A 439 28.56 13.86 4.73
CA HIS A 439 29.86 13.58 5.37
C HIS A 439 30.60 12.43 4.67
N ALA A 440 29.93 11.32 4.37
CA ALA A 440 30.52 10.21 3.64
C ALA A 440 31.04 10.65 2.25
N SER A 441 30.28 11.47 1.53
CA SER A 441 30.69 12.00 0.21
C SER A 441 31.88 12.96 0.31
N ILE A 442 31.96 13.75 1.37
CA ILE A 442 33.11 14.62 1.66
C ILE A 442 34.35 13.78 1.90
N TYR A 443 34.25 12.76 2.76
CA TYR A 443 35.36 11.85 3.03
C TYR A 443 35.83 11.13 1.76
N GLU A 444 34.91 10.63 0.97
CA GLU A 444 35.23 9.98 -0.33
C GLU A 444 35.97 10.93 -1.27
N SER A 445 35.51 12.17 -1.39
CA SER A 445 36.15 13.21 -2.22
C SER A 445 37.55 13.54 -1.71
N MET A 446 37.76 13.65 -0.40
CA MET A 446 39.06 13.89 0.21
C MET A 446 40.03 12.72 -0.05
N LEU A 447 39.54 11.47 0.05
CA LEU A 447 40.34 10.28 -0.25
C LEU A 447 40.72 10.21 -1.72
N LEU A 448 39.79 10.55 -2.63
CA LEU A 448 40.10 10.63 -4.08
C LEU A 448 41.16 11.70 -4.37
N GLY A 449 41.07 12.86 -3.76
CA GLY A 449 42.09 13.89 -3.83
C GLY A 449 43.46 13.39 -3.31
N GLY A 450 43.45 12.69 -2.16
CA GLY A 450 44.64 12.06 -1.59
C GLY A 450 45.27 11.03 -2.54
N LYS A 451 44.43 10.21 -3.21
CA LYS A 451 44.89 9.23 -4.22
C LYS A 451 45.63 9.88 -5.38
N GLU A 452 45.15 10.99 -5.89
CA GLU A 452 45.84 11.70 -6.99
C GLU A 452 47.20 12.25 -6.56
N VAL A 453 47.28 12.79 -5.33
CA VAL A 453 48.54 13.24 -4.74
C VAL A 453 49.51 12.06 -4.58
N GLN A 454 49.05 10.93 -4.03
CA GLN A 454 49.83 9.75 -3.80
C GLN A 454 50.40 9.18 -5.11
N ARG A 455 49.62 9.14 -6.18
CA ARG A 455 50.06 8.70 -7.49
C ARG A 455 51.23 9.53 -8.05
N ALA A 456 51.40 10.76 -7.58
CA ALA A 456 52.52 11.59 -7.97
C ALA A 456 53.87 11.08 -7.44
N PHE A 457 53.88 10.31 -6.33
CA PHE A 457 55.09 9.68 -5.78
C PHE A 457 55.53 8.42 -6.55
N LEU A 458 54.65 7.85 -7.37
CA LEU A 458 54.90 6.62 -8.11
C LEU A 458 55.42 6.90 -9.54
N PRO A 459 56.29 6.00 -10.09
CA PRO A 459 56.80 6.18 -11.46
C PRO A 459 55.81 5.73 -12.50
N LEU A 460 54.57 6.22 -12.42
CA LEU A 460 53.48 5.87 -13.34
C LEU A 460 53.50 6.72 -14.57
N ASP A 461 53.15 6.12 -15.70
CA ASP A 461 52.99 6.79 -16.99
C ASP A 461 51.82 7.76 -17.00
N THR A 462 51.86 8.73 -17.90
CA THR A 462 50.75 9.65 -18.15
C THR A 462 49.97 9.26 -19.42
N ILE A 463 48.66 9.53 -19.43
CA ILE A 463 47.82 9.21 -20.60
C ILE A 463 48.31 10.00 -21.84
N ASP A 464 48.65 11.29 -21.63
CA ASP A 464 49.28 12.17 -22.60
C ASP A 464 50.12 13.24 -21.85
N ASN A 465 51.02 13.88 -22.52
CA ASN A 465 51.87 14.91 -21.94
C ASN A 465 51.11 16.18 -21.49
N ALA A 466 49.85 16.35 -21.90
CA ALA A 466 49.03 17.51 -21.56
C ALA A 466 48.09 17.23 -20.36
N SER A 467 47.59 16.00 -20.18
CA SER A 467 46.56 15.69 -19.21
C SER A 467 47.05 15.52 -17.77
N LYS A 468 48.36 15.25 -17.57
CA LYS A 468 48.95 14.92 -16.26
C LYS A 468 48.27 13.77 -15.48
N VAL A 469 47.26 13.11 -16.08
CA VAL A 469 46.56 11.98 -15.46
C VAL A 469 47.43 10.75 -15.57
N LYS A 470 47.81 10.19 -14.42
CA LYS A 470 48.67 9.01 -14.34
C LYS A 470 47.88 7.71 -14.57
N LEU A 471 48.42 6.82 -15.37
CA LEU A 471 47.95 5.44 -15.56
C LEU A 471 48.24 4.62 -14.30
N SER A 472 47.73 3.38 -14.24
CA SER A 472 48.09 2.41 -13.21
C SER A 472 49.38 1.66 -13.53
N VAL A 473 50.04 1.97 -14.62
CA VAL A 473 51.26 1.33 -15.07
C VAL A 473 52.37 2.35 -15.23
N GLY A 474 53.61 1.90 -15.08
CA GLY A 474 54.81 2.66 -15.38
C GLY A 474 55.83 1.78 -16.06
N HIS A 475 56.52 2.27 -17.08
CA HIS A 475 57.49 1.50 -17.79
C HIS A 475 58.76 2.31 -18.13
N ILE A 476 59.91 1.60 -18.12
CA ILE A 476 61.15 2.12 -18.67
C ILE A 476 61.72 1.03 -19.57
N GLU A 477 62.13 1.42 -20.77
CA GLU A 477 62.81 0.53 -21.70
C GLU A 477 64.12 1.16 -22.18
N THR A 478 65.19 0.40 -22.05
CA THR A 478 66.52 0.76 -22.54
C THR A 478 67.13 -0.38 -23.37
N GLU A 479 68.33 -0.20 -23.89
CA GLU A 479 69.03 -1.28 -24.61
C GLU A 479 69.32 -2.49 -23.70
N ASN A 480 69.59 -2.27 -22.43
CA ASN A 480 70.04 -3.31 -21.47
C ASN A 480 68.95 -3.87 -20.58
N VAL A 481 67.85 -3.14 -20.35
CA VAL A 481 66.83 -3.51 -19.36
C VAL A 481 65.47 -3.00 -19.76
N GLN A 482 64.41 -3.73 -19.35
CA GLN A 482 63.03 -3.36 -19.42
C GLN A 482 62.40 -3.46 -18.02
N PHE A 483 61.82 -2.35 -17.51
CA PHE A 483 61.08 -2.26 -16.32
C PHE A 483 59.58 -2.09 -16.66
N PHE A 484 58.74 -2.79 -15.92
CA PHE A 484 57.30 -2.61 -15.95
C PHE A 484 56.73 -2.75 -14.55
N GLY A 485 55.92 -1.78 -14.14
CA GLY A 485 55.23 -1.78 -12.83
C GLY A 485 53.74 -1.55 -12.98
N TYR A 486 52.95 -2.18 -12.10
CA TYR A 486 51.50 -1.96 -11.99
C TYR A 486 51.15 -1.61 -10.53
N TYR A 487 50.20 -0.70 -10.34
CA TYR A 487 49.77 -0.24 -9.05
C TYR A 487 48.28 0.01 -9.01
N GLU A 488 47.59 -0.55 -7.98
CA GLU A 488 46.20 -0.30 -7.71
C GLU A 488 45.95 -0.36 -6.19
N GLY A 489 45.56 0.80 -5.59
CA GLY A 489 45.25 0.86 -4.16
C GLY A 489 43.82 0.35 -3.89
N ALA A 490 43.66 -0.47 -2.86
CA ALA A 490 42.37 -1.06 -2.47
C ALA A 490 41.36 -0.03 -1.93
N LYS A 491 41.82 0.93 -1.16
CA LYS A 491 40.98 1.97 -0.51
C LYS A 491 41.50 3.35 -0.84
N GLY A 492 40.97 4.02 -1.85
CA GLY A 492 41.28 5.42 -2.13
C GLY A 492 42.79 5.75 -2.12
N VAL A 493 43.44 5.64 -0.96
CA VAL A 493 44.88 5.77 -0.73
C VAL A 493 45.45 4.47 -0.15
N SER A 494 46.71 4.16 -0.44
CA SER A 494 47.38 2.86 -0.27
C SER A 494 48.66 2.96 0.58
N GLY A 495 49.05 1.86 1.25
CA GLY A 495 50.35 1.70 1.91
C GLY A 495 51.47 1.33 0.95
N ASP A 496 51.11 0.79 -0.19
CA ASP A 496 52.06 0.26 -1.18
C ASP A 496 52.81 1.37 -1.91
N PHE A 497 54.08 1.08 -2.20
CA PHE A 497 54.93 1.96 -2.99
C PHE A 497 55.92 1.13 -3.80
N PHE A 498 56.18 1.55 -5.02
CA PHE A 498 57.30 1.07 -5.81
C PHE A 498 57.95 2.24 -6.62
N ASP A 499 59.24 2.06 -6.88
CA ASP A 499 59.98 2.95 -7.78
C ASP A 499 61.12 2.20 -8.48
N PHE A 500 61.50 2.66 -9.66
CA PHE A 500 62.68 2.25 -10.40
C PHE A 500 63.35 3.53 -10.99
N LYS A 501 64.20 4.11 -10.13
CA LYS A 501 64.83 5.41 -10.43
C LYS A 501 66.15 5.22 -11.14
N LYS A 502 66.27 5.87 -12.31
CA LYS A 502 67.58 5.93 -12.98
C LYS A 502 68.54 6.76 -12.14
N LEU A 503 69.72 6.18 -11.79
CA LEU A 503 70.79 6.85 -11.08
C LEU A 503 71.83 7.45 -12.04
N ASP A 504 72.27 6.63 -12.98
CA ASP A 504 73.12 7.00 -14.09
C ASP A 504 72.86 6.10 -15.32
N GLU A 505 73.76 6.04 -16.28
CA GLU A 505 73.58 5.20 -17.49
C GLU A 505 73.70 3.68 -17.18
N LYS A 506 74.28 3.32 -16.03
CA LYS A 506 74.51 1.93 -15.65
C LYS A 506 73.59 1.45 -14.51
N TYR A 507 73.30 2.34 -13.57
CA TYR A 507 72.66 1.95 -12.31
C TYR A 507 71.22 2.47 -12.22
N TYR A 508 70.37 1.59 -11.67
CA TYR A 508 69.00 1.90 -11.26
C TYR A 508 68.76 1.57 -9.82
N ALA A 509 68.16 2.46 -9.08
CA ALA A 509 67.65 2.13 -7.75
C ALA A 509 66.21 1.58 -7.89
N ILE A 510 65.91 0.50 -7.14
CA ILE A 510 64.64 -0.21 -7.20
C ILE A 510 64.12 -0.32 -5.76
N ILE A 511 62.86 -0.09 -5.55
CA ILE A 511 62.18 -0.35 -4.28
C ILE A 511 60.80 -0.94 -4.53
N LYS A 512 60.42 -1.93 -3.68
CA LYS A 512 59.04 -2.36 -3.46
C LYS A 512 58.82 -2.27 -1.96
N CYS A 513 57.74 -1.60 -1.55
CA CYS A 513 57.40 -1.34 -0.17
C CYS A 513 55.89 -1.57 0.07
N ASP A 514 55.60 -2.19 1.23
CA ASP A 514 54.27 -2.34 1.77
C ASP A 514 54.28 -1.82 3.22
N VAL A 515 53.38 -0.86 3.51
CA VAL A 515 53.24 -0.25 4.84
C VAL A 515 52.06 -0.91 5.57
N SER A 516 52.33 -1.38 6.79
CA SER A 516 51.32 -2.05 7.62
C SER A 516 50.00 -1.30 7.74
N GLY A 517 48.87 -1.97 7.38
CA GLY A 517 47.53 -1.43 7.42
C GLY A 517 47.16 -0.64 6.16
N LYS A 518 45.95 -0.08 6.11
CA LYS A 518 45.36 0.51 4.90
C LYS A 518 44.87 1.94 5.11
N GLY A 519 44.69 2.68 4.01
CA GLY A 519 44.12 4.01 4.01
C GLY A 519 45.13 5.11 4.41
N ALA A 520 44.64 6.26 4.88
CA ALA A 520 45.42 7.49 5.05
C ALA A 520 46.66 7.33 5.98
N PRO A 521 46.62 6.60 7.12
CA PRO A 521 47.81 6.44 7.95
C PRO A 521 48.95 5.69 7.25
N ALA A 522 48.65 4.63 6.49
CA ALA A 522 49.64 3.89 5.72
C ALA A 522 50.19 4.74 4.57
N ALA A 523 49.32 5.47 3.86
CA ALA A 523 49.69 6.34 2.76
C ALA A 523 50.65 7.46 3.18
N LEU A 524 50.53 8.00 4.38
CA LEU A 524 51.46 9.03 4.93
C LEU A 524 52.84 8.46 5.15
N ILE A 525 52.94 7.26 5.72
CA ILE A 525 54.25 6.58 5.91
C ILE A 525 54.85 6.21 4.57
N MET A 526 54.03 5.73 3.62
CA MET A 526 54.50 5.46 2.25
C MET A 526 55.09 6.71 1.58
N ALA A 527 54.43 7.86 1.71
CA ALA A 527 54.94 9.13 1.17
C ALA A 527 56.28 9.52 1.81
N GLU A 528 56.46 9.24 3.10
CA GLU A 528 57.71 9.45 3.82
C GLU A 528 58.82 8.53 3.31
N VAL A 529 58.53 7.22 3.17
CA VAL A 529 59.49 6.25 2.56
C VAL A 529 59.88 6.68 1.17
N SER A 530 58.94 7.10 0.34
CA SER A 530 59.20 7.60 -1.00
C SER A 530 60.09 8.85 -1.00
N ALA A 531 59.84 9.80 -0.08
CA ALA A 531 60.64 11.01 0.05
C ALA A 531 62.08 10.70 0.47
N LEU A 532 62.27 9.82 1.43
CA LEU A 532 63.61 9.38 1.88
C LEU A 532 64.36 8.61 0.82
N PHE A 533 63.66 7.76 0.05
CA PHE A 533 64.21 7.09 -1.13
C PHE A 533 64.67 8.08 -2.19
N CYS A 534 63.82 9.02 -2.58
CA CYS A 534 64.13 10.00 -3.56
C CYS A 534 65.29 10.93 -3.10
N ASP A 535 65.33 11.36 -1.86
CA ASP A 535 66.36 12.23 -1.28
C ASP A 535 67.74 11.52 -1.26
N TYR A 536 67.73 10.24 -0.82
CA TYR A 536 68.98 9.43 -0.74
C TYR A 536 69.63 9.30 -2.13
N PHE A 537 68.88 8.99 -3.15
CA PHE A 537 69.39 8.76 -4.49
C PHE A 537 69.43 10.03 -5.38
N LYS A 538 69.17 11.24 -4.84
CA LYS A 538 69.18 12.49 -5.64
C LYS A 538 70.51 12.82 -6.24
N ASN A 539 71.60 12.64 -5.46
CA ASN A 539 72.99 12.94 -5.88
C ASN A 539 73.87 11.74 -5.73
N TRP A 540 73.33 10.55 -5.78
CA TRP A 540 74.06 9.33 -5.60
C TRP A 540 75.00 9.05 -6.78
N SER A 541 76.21 8.62 -6.50
CA SER A 541 77.13 8.11 -7.50
C SER A 541 77.91 6.91 -6.93
N PHE A 542 78.19 5.92 -7.80
CA PHE A 542 78.91 4.72 -7.37
C PHE A 542 80.29 5.01 -6.77
N GLU A 543 81.02 5.99 -7.32
CA GLU A 543 82.37 6.37 -6.87
C GLU A 543 82.36 6.96 -5.48
N LYS A 544 81.31 7.71 -5.12
CA LYS A 544 81.24 8.42 -3.84
C LYS A 544 80.52 7.60 -2.77
N ASP A 545 79.37 7.03 -3.12
CA ASP A 545 78.47 6.42 -2.18
C ASP A 545 78.56 4.90 -2.12
N GLY A 546 79.09 4.27 -3.18
CA GLY A 546 79.17 2.82 -3.33
C GLY A 546 77.83 2.13 -3.24
N ILE A 547 77.81 0.83 -2.84
CA ILE A 547 76.59 0.03 -2.63
C ILE A 547 76.27 0.00 -1.13
N ASN A 548 75.88 1.10 -0.56
CA ASN A 548 75.63 1.25 0.88
C ASN A 548 74.12 1.32 1.22
N LEU A 549 73.35 0.36 0.74
CA LEU A 549 71.87 0.35 0.86
C LEU A 549 71.38 0.33 2.33
N HIS A 550 72.15 -0.33 3.21
CA HIS A 550 71.81 -0.41 4.67
C HIS A 550 71.65 0.97 5.29
N ASN A 551 72.38 1.96 4.85
CA ASN A 551 72.29 3.33 5.36
C ASN A 551 70.88 3.93 5.14
N LEU A 552 70.34 3.74 3.92
CA LEU A 552 68.97 4.17 3.64
C LEU A 552 67.94 3.37 4.45
N VAL A 553 68.14 2.07 4.59
CA VAL A 553 67.23 1.22 5.41
C VAL A 553 67.21 1.66 6.87
N TYR A 554 68.37 1.93 7.46
CA TYR A 554 68.46 2.48 8.82
C TYR A 554 67.82 3.89 8.89
N LYS A 555 68.03 4.75 7.93
CA LYS A 555 67.41 6.10 7.87
C LYS A 555 65.91 5.99 7.85
N ILE A 556 65.33 5.08 7.09
CA ILE A 556 63.88 4.83 7.02
C ILE A 556 63.41 4.25 8.37
N ASN A 557 64.12 3.24 8.93
CA ASN A 557 63.75 2.64 10.19
C ASN A 557 63.70 3.67 11.32
N ASP A 558 64.77 4.48 11.50
CA ASP A 558 64.87 5.46 12.57
C ASP A 558 63.77 6.54 12.42
N HIS A 559 63.44 6.91 11.16
CA HIS A 559 62.40 7.88 10.89
C HIS A 559 61.01 7.42 11.31
N ILE A 560 60.68 6.15 11.02
CA ILE A 560 59.37 5.56 11.36
C ILE A 560 59.33 5.26 12.87
N GLU A 561 60.40 4.68 13.45
CA GLU A 561 60.49 4.32 14.87
C GLU A 561 60.35 5.56 15.78
N ALA A 562 61.12 6.64 15.45
CA ALA A 562 61.07 7.88 16.24
C ALA A 562 59.65 8.51 16.36
N ARG A 563 58.75 8.19 15.49
CA ARG A 563 57.34 8.65 15.52
C ARG A 563 56.45 7.84 16.48
N ASN A 564 56.93 6.68 16.94
CA ASN A 564 56.22 5.80 17.86
C ASN A 564 54.75 5.54 17.47
N LEU A 565 54.52 5.28 16.20
CA LEU A 565 53.18 4.98 15.66
C LEU A 565 52.84 3.50 15.95
N LYS A 566 52.05 3.22 17.01
CA LYS A 566 51.69 1.88 17.43
C LYS A 566 51.20 1.00 16.29
N GLY A 567 51.87 -0.12 16.06
CA GLY A 567 51.48 -1.12 15.04
C GLY A 567 51.72 -0.68 13.59
N LYS A 568 52.49 0.38 13.36
CA LYS A 568 52.84 0.85 12.02
C LYS A 568 54.31 0.59 11.73
N PHE A 569 54.57 -0.04 10.63
CA PHE A 569 55.88 -0.39 10.12
C PHE A 569 55.88 -0.44 8.58
N ALA A 570 57.05 -0.39 7.98
CA ALA A 570 57.21 -0.57 6.54
C ALA A 570 58.03 -1.83 6.24
N ALA A 571 57.40 -2.71 5.45
CA ALA A 571 58.12 -3.87 4.91
C ALA A 571 58.54 -3.57 3.48
N PHE A 572 59.83 -3.66 3.14
CA PHE A 572 60.30 -3.34 1.80
C PHE A 572 61.52 -4.12 1.38
N THR A 573 61.68 -4.24 0.06
CA THR A 573 62.88 -4.71 -0.63
C THR A 573 63.46 -3.57 -1.44
N LEU A 574 64.71 -3.20 -1.14
CA LEU A 574 65.46 -2.15 -1.79
C LEU A 574 66.61 -2.76 -2.60
N GLY A 575 66.86 -2.26 -3.80
CA GLY A 575 67.93 -2.75 -4.66
C GLY A 575 68.67 -1.70 -5.48
N ILE A 576 69.92 -1.91 -5.77
CA ILE A 576 70.68 -1.20 -6.83
C ILE A 576 70.97 -2.22 -7.92
N PHE A 577 70.53 -1.92 -9.16
CA PHE A 577 70.70 -2.77 -10.30
C PHE A 577 71.75 -2.20 -11.25
N ASP A 578 72.86 -2.94 -11.44
CA ASP A 578 73.82 -2.72 -12.51
C ASP A 578 73.33 -3.33 -13.82
N THR A 579 72.82 -2.49 -14.70
CA THR A 579 72.19 -2.94 -15.95
C THR A 579 73.17 -3.53 -16.96
N PHE A 580 74.45 -3.22 -16.86
CA PHE A 580 75.48 -3.78 -17.76
C PHE A 580 75.91 -5.20 -17.31
N SER A 581 76.26 -5.36 -16.04
CA SER A 581 76.70 -6.66 -15.54
C SER A 581 75.55 -7.62 -15.28
N GLY A 582 74.32 -7.09 -14.96
CA GLY A 582 73.21 -7.89 -14.52
C GLY A 582 73.23 -8.15 -13.00
N ASP A 583 74.12 -7.52 -12.27
CA ASP A 583 74.19 -7.65 -10.82
C ASP A 583 73.20 -6.74 -10.12
N ILE A 584 72.43 -7.33 -9.19
CA ILE A 584 71.47 -6.59 -8.36
C ILE A 584 71.90 -6.75 -6.89
N TYR A 585 72.05 -5.67 -6.20
CA TYR A 585 72.42 -5.65 -4.78
C TYR A 585 71.13 -5.33 -4.00
N PHE A 586 70.63 -6.31 -3.19
CA PHE A 586 69.43 -6.16 -2.41
C PHE A 586 69.71 -5.92 -0.92
N CYS A 587 68.96 -5.07 -0.31
CA CYS A 587 68.83 -4.89 1.15
C CYS A 587 67.36 -4.81 1.50
N ASN A 588 66.88 -5.57 2.45
CA ASN A 588 65.45 -5.65 2.76
C ASN A 588 65.20 -5.34 4.24
N ALA A 589 63.98 -4.91 4.53
CA ALA A 589 63.41 -4.73 5.87
C ALA A 589 62.05 -5.42 5.90
N GLY A 590 61.95 -6.56 6.54
CA GLY A 590 60.73 -7.34 6.71
C GLY A 590 60.21 -8.06 5.47
N ASP A 591 60.60 -7.67 4.31
CA ASP A 591 60.17 -8.24 3.01
C ASP A 591 61.36 -8.96 2.38
N ASN A 592 61.40 -10.27 2.47
CA ASN A 592 62.57 -11.09 2.14
C ASN A 592 62.32 -12.05 0.96
N ILE A 593 61.23 -11.92 0.25
CA ILE A 593 60.91 -12.83 -0.86
C ILE A 593 60.94 -12.08 -2.21
N ILE A 594 61.79 -12.66 -3.12
CA ILE A 594 61.82 -12.21 -4.51
C ILE A 594 61.67 -13.41 -5.44
N HIS A 595 61.20 -13.15 -6.66
CA HIS A 595 61.00 -14.22 -7.64
C HIS A 595 61.76 -13.90 -8.93
N ILE A 596 62.48 -14.91 -9.46
CA ILE A 596 63.20 -14.79 -10.74
C ILE A 596 62.72 -15.85 -11.71
N TYR A 597 62.21 -15.43 -12.84
CA TYR A 597 61.99 -16.32 -13.96
C TYR A 597 63.32 -16.57 -14.66
N ASN A 598 63.75 -17.84 -14.62
CA ASN A 598 64.95 -18.24 -15.31
C ASN A 598 64.65 -18.60 -16.78
N SER A 599 65.20 -17.83 -17.70
CA SER A 599 64.93 -17.95 -19.14
C SER A 599 65.41 -19.30 -19.73
N VAL A 600 66.48 -19.91 -19.20
CA VAL A 600 67.02 -21.21 -19.62
C VAL A 600 66.17 -22.36 -19.12
N LEU A 601 65.83 -22.31 -17.82
CA LEU A 601 65.04 -23.39 -17.19
C LEU A 601 63.56 -23.25 -17.46
N LYS A 602 63.12 -22.09 -17.97
CA LYS A 602 61.70 -21.75 -18.21
C LYS A 602 60.82 -21.93 -16.97
N LYS A 603 61.36 -21.60 -15.80
CA LYS A 603 60.70 -21.74 -14.50
C LYS A 603 60.90 -20.52 -13.62
N LEU A 604 59.86 -20.19 -12.85
CA LEU A 604 59.97 -19.20 -11.78
C LEU A 604 60.57 -19.81 -10.54
N LYS A 605 61.66 -19.19 -10.04
CA LYS A 605 62.32 -19.55 -8.79
C LYS A 605 62.09 -18.50 -7.74
N THR A 606 61.72 -18.92 -6.55
CA THR A 606 61.67 -18.08 -5.35
C THR A 606 63.04 -18.01 -4.71
N ILE A 607 63.49 -16.84 -4.37
CA ILE A 607 64.73 -16.58 -3.66
C ILE A 607 64.37 -15.91 -2.35
N THR A 608 64.90 -16.48 -1.25
CA THR A 608 64.74 -15.90 0.08
C THR A 608 65.98 -15.07 0.43
N LEU A 609 65.76 -13.78 0.62
CA LEU A 609 66.75 -12.86 1.19
C LEU A 609 66.88 -13.07 2.70
N PRO A 610 67.97 -12.52 3.33
CA PRO A 610 68.11 -12.60 4.77
C PRO A 610 66.86 -12.12 5.49
N SER A 611 66.48 -12.84 6.59
CA SER A 611 65.33 -12.44 7.40
C SER A 611 65.74 -11.26 8.31
N THR A 612 65.12 -10.14 8.08
CA THR A 612 65.33 -8.88 8.81
C THR A 612 63.99 -8.36 9.36
N PRO A 613 64.01 -7.58 10.45
CA PRO A 613 62.78 -6.95 10.92
C PRO A 613 62.33 -5.86 9.93
N ALA A 614 60.99 -5.63 9.86
CA ALA A 614 60.47 -4.49 9.11
C ALA A 614 60.86 -3.17 9.77
N ALA A 615 61.02 -2.13 8.99
CA ALA A 615 61.43 -0.82 9.44
C ALA A 615 60.39 -0.15 10.36
N GLY A 616 60.82 0.41 11.48
CA GLY A 616 59.97 1.03 12.47
C GLY A 616 59.50 0.12 13.61
N ILE A 617 59.92 -1.17 13.63
CA ILE A 617 59.52 -2.10 14.70
C ILE A 617 60.50 -2.01 15.90
N PHE A 618 61.81 -1.94 15.64
CA PHE A 618 62.83 -1.88 16.65
C PHE A 618 63.80 -0.72 16.43
N PRO A 619 64.37 -0.15 17.51
CA PRO A 619 65.47 0.79 17.39
C PRO A 619 66.67 0.21 16.63
N SER A 620 67.37 1.01 15.85
CA SER A 620 68.48 0.56 15.01
C SER A 620 69.60 -0.15 15.76
N PHE A 621 69.93 0.23 16.97
CA PHE A 621 70.97 -0.44 17.80
C PHE A 621 70.60 -1.91 18.11
N VAL A 622 69.28 -2.19 18.32
CA VAL A 622 68.83 -3.57 18.56
C VAL A 622 68.93 -4.43 17.30
N ILE A 623 68.67 -3.79 16.13
CA ILE A 623 68.78 -4.47 14.84
C ILE A 623 70.23 -4.76 14.51
N GLU A 624 71.11 -3.85 14.78
CA GLU A 624 72.55 -4.01 14.58
C GLU A 624 73.11 -5.18 15.42
N GLU A 625 72.72 -5.30 16.70
CA GLU A 625 73.13 -6.43 17.56
C GLU A 625 72.68 -7.78 16.99
N LYS A 626 71.63 -7.83 16.19
CA LYS A 626 71.06 -9.06 15.56
C LYS A 626 71.57 -9.29 14.13
N GLY A 627 72.58 -8.55 13.69
CA GLY A 627 73.21 -8.74 12.36
C GLY A 627 72.84 -7.69 11.31
N GLY A 628 72.04 -6.67 11.74
CA GLY A 628 71.74 -5.52 10.90
C GLY A 628 70.87 -5.78 9.68
N TYR A 629 70.96 -4.89 8.68
CA TYR A 629 70.35 -5.03 7.39
C TYR A 629 71.41 -5.38 6.33
N PRO A 630 71.70 -6.70 6.07
CA PRO A 630 72.75 -7.11 5.17
C PRO A 630 72.38 -6.83 3.70
N THR A 631 73.37 -6.49 2.89
CA THR A 631 73.28 -6.38 1.43
C THR A 631 73.65 -7.69 0.77
N VAL A 632 72.84 -8.23 -0.11
CA VAL A 632 73.03 -9.48 -0.83
C VAL A 632 73.13 -9.21 -2.33
N LYS A 633 74.10 -9.79 -2.99
CA LYS A 633 74.29 -9.69 -4.44
C LYS A 633 73.63 -10.88 -5.11
N ILE A 634 72.79 -10.58 -6.14
CA ILE A 634 72.13 -11.58 -7.00
C ILE A 634 72.46 -11.22 -8.45
N HIS A 635 72.78 -12.22 -9.25
CA HIS A 635 73.10 -12.04 -10.68
C HIS A 635 71.93 -12.45 -11.58
N LEU A 636 71.40 -11.51 -12.36
CA LEU A 636 70.33 -11.71 -13.34
C LEU A 636 71.00 -11.95 -14.72
N LYS A 637 70.77 -13.13 -15.27
CA LYS A 637 71.28 -13.47 -16.62
C LYS A 637 70.47 -12.81 -17.72
N LYS A 638 71.03 -12.74 -18.89
CA LYS A 638 70.34 -12.23 -20.09
C LYS A 638 69.00 -12.99 -20.27
N ASN A 639 67.90 -12.23 -20.50
CA ASN A 639 66.53 -12.65 -20.61
C ASN A 639 65.86 -13.20 -19.35
N ASP A 640 66.56 -13.27 -18.23
CA ASP A 640 65.94 -13.53 -16.94
C ASP A 640 65.09 -12.35 -16.52
N VAL A 641 63.98 -12.62 -15.75
CA VAL A 641 63.06 -11.58 -15.30
C VAL A 641 62.89 -11.66 -13.81
N LEU A 642 63.19 -10.59 -13.08
CA LEU A 642 62.94 -10.41 -11.68
C LEU A 642 61.49 -9.92 -11.48
N PHE A 643 60.77 -10.52 -10.51
CA PHE A 643 59.45 -10.08 -10.07
C PHE A 643 59.50 -9.71 -8.59
N LEU A 644 58.99 -8.52 -8.30
CA LEU A 644 58.75 -7.98 -6.95
C LEU A 644 57.28 -7.61 -6.89
N TYR A 645 56.55 -8.16 -5.93
CA TYR A 645 55.12 -7.82 -5.72
C TYR A 645 54.74 -7.88 -4.26
N THR A 646 53.69 -7.15 -3.88
CA THR A 646 53.12 -7.18 -2.52
C THR A 646 52.12 -8.36 -2.39
N ASP A 647 51.79 -8.72 -1.17
CA ASP A 647 50.94 -9.89 -0.87
C ASP A 647 49.50 -9.74 -1.43
N GLY A 648 49.07 -8.51 -1.76
CA GLY A 648 47.75 -8.25 -2.28
C GLY A 648 47.36 -9.09 -3.48
N ILE A 649 48.33 -9.57 -4.30
CA ILE A 649 47.98 -10.47 -5.44
C ILE A 649 47.72 -11.90 -4.99
N GLU A 650 48.52 -12.42 -4.02
CA GLU A 650 48.41 -13.79 -3.52
C GLU A 650 47.20 -13.91 -2.58
N ASP A 651 46.96 -12.89 -1.76
CA ASP A 651 45.90 -12.78 -0.77
C ASP A 651 44.55 -12.35 -1.35
N SER A 652 44.49 -12.04 -2.64
CA SER A 652 43.21 -11.78 -3.35
C SER A 652 42.25 -12.93 -3.12
N LYS A 653 41.03 -12.61 -2.66
CA LYS A 653 40.03 -13.60 -2.29
C LYS A 653 38.82 -13.59 -3.18
N ARG A 654 38.27 -14.76 -3.44
CA ARG A 654 36.91 -14.90 -3.98
C ARG A 654 36.07 -15.68 -2.97
N PHE A 655 34.77 -15.32 -2.92
CA PHE A 655 33.81 -15.97 -2.06
C PHE A 655 32.82 -16.80 -2.87
N PHE A 656 32.38 -17.93 -2.30
CA PHE A 656 31.32 -18.75 -2.87
C PHE A 656 30.01 -18.30 -2.31
N ARG A 657 28.97 -18.31 -3.14
CA ARG A 657 27.65 -17.78 -2.77
C ARG A 657 26.55 -18.78 -3.13
N ASN A 658 25.45 -18.77 -2.33
CA ASN A 658 24.23 -19.49 -2.65
C ASN A 658 23.38 -18.71 -3.69
N ASP A 659 22.22 -19.29 -4.04
CA ASP A 659 21.31 -18.66 -5.02
C ASP A 659 20.68 -17.34 -4.50
N GLU A 660 20.68 -17.11 -3.18
CA GLU A 660 20.27 -15.88 -2.54
C GLU A 660 21.37 -14.81 -2.49
N GLY A 661 22.60 -15.15 -2.90
CA GLY A 661 23.77 -14.26 -2.88
C GLY A 661 24.49 -14.19 -1.55
N GLU A 662 24.14 -15.04 -0.59
CA GLU A 662 24.80 -15.12 0.72
C GLU A 662 26.13 -15.87 0.60
N ILE A 663 27.17 -15.42 1.32
CA ILE A 663 28.51 -16.02 1.31
C ILE A 663 28.47 -17.35 2.06
N LEU A 664 28.98 -18.39 1.39
CA LEU A 664 29.09 -19.73 1.92
C LEU A 664 30.49 -19.92 2.55
N ARG A 665 30.57 -20.83 3.52
CA ARG A 665 31.81 -21.16 4.20
C ARG A 665 32.71 -22.05 3.33
N TYR A 666 33.93 -21.61 3.04
CA TYR A 666 34.97 -22.35 2.36
C TYR A 666 36.01 -22.83 3.34
N ILE A 667 36.42 -24.11 3.28
CA ILE A 667 37.45 -24.66 4.12
C ILE A 667 38.74 -24.84 3.29
N PRO A 668 39.77 -23.99 3.50
CA PRO A 668 41.06 -24.15 2.84
C PRO A 668 41.61 -25.55 3.06
N ASN A 669 42.35 -26.09 2.08
CA ASN A 669 42.98 -27.42 2.10
C ASN A 669 42.07 -28.65 1.95
N THR A 670 40.77 -28.52 2.04
CA THR A 670 39.86 -29.67 1.79
C THR A 670 39.05 -29.49 0.54
N ASP A 671 39.11 -28.33 -0.09
CA ASP A 671 38.23 -27.91 -1.24
C ASP A 671 36.74 -28.13 -0.97
N LYS A 672 36.35 -28.19 0.29
CA LYS A 672 34.94 -28.38 0.70
C LYS A 672 34.30 -27.03 0.95
N ILE A 673 33.15 -26.86 0.35
CA ILE A 673 32.26 -25.75 0.62
C ILE A 673 31.10 -26.28 1.45
N ILE A 674 30.89 -25.66 2.59
CA ILE A 674 29.81 -26.02 3.51
C ILE A 674 28.65 -25.05 3.25
N ALA A 675 27.45 -25.59 3.09
CA ALA A 675 26.22 -24.80 2.84
C ALA A 675 25.76 -23.98 4.06
N ASP A 676 26.49 -23.97 5.15
CA ASP A 676 26.18 -23.18 6.33
C ASP A 676 26.60 -21.72 6.14
N LYS A 677 25.76 -20.81 6.66
CA LYS A 677 26.01 -19.37 6.63
C LYS A 677 27.33 -19.05 7.33
N LYS A 678 28.01 -18.06 6.79
CA LYS A 678 29.23 -17.53 7.40
C LYS A 678 28.97 -17.03 8.83
N ASP A 679 29.63 -17.57 9.80
CA ASP A 679 29.83 -16.89 11.07
C ASP A 679 30.85 -15.76 10.86
N THR A 680 30.55 -14.56 11.30
CA THR A 680 31.14 -13.27 10.88
C THR A 680 32.64 -13.08 11.13
N ASN A 681 33.36 -14.09 11.62
CA ASN A 681 34.74 -13.97 12.06
C ASN A 681 35.75 -14.82 11.26
N GLY A 682 35.45 -15.34 10.10
CA GLY A 682 36.32 -16.31 9.45
C GLY A 682 36.79 -15.95 8.03
N ILE A 683 37.94 -16.46 7.71
CA ILE A 683 38.64 -16.43 6.42
C ILE A 683 37.96 -17.45 5.46
N ASP A 684 36.75 -17.11 4.97
CA ASP A 684 35.97 -18.09 4.20
C ASP A 684 36.02 -17.84 2.69
N GLY A 685 37.16 -17.37 2.19
CA GLY A 685 37.41 -17.17 0.76
C GLY A 685 38.54 -18.05 0.23
N GLU A 686 38.46 -18.42 -1.03
CA GLU A 686 39.57 -19.03 -1.75
C GLU A 686 40.59 -17.95 -2.09
N GLU A 687 41.88 -18.13 -1.71
CA GLU A 687 42.96 -17.21 -2.07
C GLU A 687 43.49 -17.49 -3.47
N PHE A 688 43.94 -16.46 -4.17
CA PHE A 688 44.58 -16.60 -5.47
C PHE A 688 45.88 -17.44 -5.38
N GLY A 689 46.73 -17.09 -4.48
CA GLY A 689 47.89 -17.87 -4.03
C GLY A 689 49.04 -18.00 -5.03
N PHE A 690 50.22 -18.26 -4.53
CA PHE A 690 51.47 -18.33 -5.29
C PHE A 690 51.45 -19.29 -6.45
N ASN A 691 50.75 -20.42 -6.34
CA ASN A 691 50.74 -21.41 -7.44
C ASN A 691 50.10 -20.86 -8.72
N ARG A 692 49.11 -20.00 -8.61
CA ARG A 692 48.52 -19.32 -9.78
C ARG A 692 49.47 -18.27 -10.33
N VAL A 693 50.07 -17.44 -9.49
CA VAL A 693 51.06 -16.45 -9.89
C VAL A 693 52.17 -17.12 -10.69
N LYS A 694 52.75 -18.20 -10.15
CA LYS A 694 53.80 -18.97 -10.81
C LYS A 694 53.37 -19.56 -12.14
N GLY A 695 52.18 -20.21 -12.18
CA GLY A 695 51.66 -20.85 -13.39
C GLY A 695 51.42 -19.88 -14.53
N ILE A 696 50.91 -18.67 -14.21
CA ILE A 696 50.66 -17.62 -15.21
C ILE A 696 51.96 -17.05 -15.76
N ILE A 697 52.92 -16.69 -14.88
CA ILE A 697 54.26 -16.17 -15.29
C ILE A 697 54.96 -17.18 -16.19
N GLU A 698 55.01 -18.46 -15.82
CA GLU A 698 55.64 -19.50 -16.63
C GLU A 698 54.97 -19.67 -17.98
N ALA A 699 53.60 -19.64 -18.01
CA ALA A 699 52.83 -19.74 -19.27
C ALA A 699 53.12 -18.58 -20.22
N VAL A 700 53.16 -17.34 -19.72
CA VAL A 700 53.44 -16.14 -20.49
C VAL A 700 54.82 -16.22 -21.18
N PHE A 701 55.88 -16.50 -20.42
CA PHE A 701 57.25 -16.54 -20.97
C PHE A 701 57.56 -17.78 -21.84
N THR A 702 56.81 -18.88 -21.60
CA THR A 702 56.89 -20.06 -22.51
C THR A 702 56.00 -19.94 -23.73
N LYS A 703 55.25 -18.87 -23.86
CA LYS A 703 54.21 -18.68 -24.89
C LYS A 703 53.25 -19.87 -24.92
N GLY A 704 52.83 -20.33 -23.73
CA GLY A 704 51.99 -21.51 -23.54
C GLY A 704 50.56 -21.19 -23.17
N LYS A 705 49.87 -22.19 -22.67
CA LYS A 705 48.48 -22.05 -22.20
C LYS A 705 48.44 -22.25 -20.69
N TYR A 706 47.73 -21.38 -19.98
CA TYR A 706 47.44 -21.52 -18.58
C TYR A 706 46.01 -22.00 -18.39
N ARG A 707 45.84 -23.12 -17.70
CA ARG A 707 44.51 -23.64 -17.38
C ARG A 707 44.12 -23.22 -15.97
N TYR A 708 43.03 -22.50 -15.90
CA TYR A 708 42.44 -22.08 -14.65
C TYR A 708 41.13 -22.83 -14.42
N PHE A 709 40.96 -23.45 -13.26
CA PHE A 709 39.71 -24.11 -12.87
C PHE A 709 38.91 -23.15 -12.04
N GLN A 710 37.72 -22.79 -12.50
CA GLN A 710 36.79 -22.02 -11.73
C GLN A 710 35.63 -22.94 -11.28
N LYS A 711 35.48 -23.11 -9.97
CA LYS A 711 34.28 -23.72 -9.39
C LYS A 711 33.17 -22.68 -9.37
N GLU A 712 32.21 -22.76 -10.22
CA GLU A 712 31.14 -21.74 -10.31
C GLU A 712 30.04 -21.92 -9.26
N ASN A 713 29.72 -23.15 -8.90
CA ASN A 713 28.74 -23.39 -7.84
C ASN A 713 29.10 -24.71 -7.10
N PRO A 714 29.30 -24.65 -5.80
CA PRO A 714 29.62 -25.83 -4.99
C PRO A 714 28.50 -26.89 -4.98
N ILE A 715 27.27 -26.46 -5.23
CA ILE A 715 26.11 -27.36 -5.19
C ILE A 715 25.89 -28.04 -6.56
N LYS A 716 26.31 -27.42 -7.68
CA LYS A 716 26.02 -27.91 -9.02
C LYS A 716 27.16 -28.62 -9.72
N ASN A 717 28.35 -28.71 -9.10
CA ASN A 717 29.53 -29.38 -9.66
C ASN A 717 29.98 -28.89 -11.07
N ASP A 718 29.56 -27.69 -11.48
CA ASP A 718 29.93 -27.11 -12.75
C ASP A 718 31.31 -26.49 -12.64
N ASN A 719 32.31 -27.27 -13.03
CA ASN A 719 33.68 -26.77 -13.17
C ASN A 719 33.87 -26.22 -14.58
N LYS A 720 34.02 -24.91 -14.68
CA LYS A 720 34.48 -24.29 -15.96
C LYS A 720 35.97 -24.28 -16.03
N ASN A 721 36.51 -24.94 -17.05
CA ASN A 721 37.89 -24.82 -17.43
C ASN A 721 38.07 -23.54 -18.27
N ILE A 722 38.81 -22.59 -17.70
CA ILE A 722 39.16 -21.38 -18.40
C ILE A 722 40.60 -21.55 -18.91
N ILE A 723 40.85 -21.38 -20.20
CA ILE A 723 42.18 -21.51 -20.78
C ILE A 723 42.59 -20.13 -21.27
N PHE A 724 43.68 -19.63 -20.67
CA PHE A 724 44.36 -18.45 -21.13
C PHE A 724 45.43 -18.89 -22.15
N ASP A 725 45.35 -18.41 -23.36
CA ASP A 725 46.25 -18.74 -24.44
C ASP A 725 47.24 -17.58 -24.70
N PHE A 726 48.52 -17.81 -24.34
CA PHE A 726 49.60 -16.85 -24.51
C PHE A 726 50.51 -17.15 -25.71
N THR A 727 50.03 -17.96 -26.66
CA THR A 727 50.89 -18.37 -27.82
C THR A 727 51.24 -17.20 -28.76
N ASN A 728 50.42 -16.16 -28.80
CA ASN A 728 50.57 -15.04 -29.72
C ASN A 728 51.14 -13.76 -29.07
N ILE A 729 51.68 -13.82 -27.84
CA ILE A 729 52.26 -12.68 -27.15
C ILE A 729 53.79 -12.63 -27.27
N GLU A 730 54.41 -11.50 -27.01
CA GLU A 730 55.85 -11.33 -27.11
C GLU A 730 56.60 -11.94 -25.93
N GLY A 731 55.97 -12.11 -24.74
CA GLY A 731 56.58 -12.57 -23.49
C GLY A 731 57.45 -11.46 -22.86
N THR A 732 56.86 -10.29 -22.75
CA THR A 732 57.48 -9.13 -22.10
C THR A 732 57.15 -9.09 -20.61
N PRO A 733 57.87 -8.29 -19.79
CA PRO A 733 57.43 -7.97 -18.42
C PRO A 733 56.02 -7.41 -18.35
N GLU A 734 55.65 -6.56 -19.29
CA GLU A 734 54.28 -6.05 -19.42
C GLU A 734 53.24 -7.18 -19.59
N ASP A 735 53.51 -8.09 -20.55
CA ASP A 735 52.61 -9.23 -20.79
C ASP A 735 52.40 -10.07 -19.50
N ALA A 736 53.49 -10.32 -18.75
CA ALA A 736 53.40 -11.12 -17.52
C ALA A 736 52.57 -10.45 -16.40
N ILE A 737 52.87 -9.17 -16.14
CA ILE A 737 52.14 -8.43 -15.10
C ILE A 737 50.66 -8.22 -15.47
N MET A 738 50.41 -7.86 -16.73
CA MET A 738 49.03 -7.64 -17.19
C MET A 738 48.21 -8.94 -17.25
N ALA A 739 48.86 -10.06 -17.58
CA ALA A 739 48.22 -11.37 -17.47
C ALA A 739 47.87 -11.72 -16.01
N LEU A 740 48.77 -11.47 -15.07
CA LEU A 740 48.53 -11.70 -13.67
C LEU A 740 47.31 -10.87 -13.16
N VAL A 741 47.34 -9.58 -13.41
CA VAL A 741 46.26 -8.66 -13.01
C VAL A 741 44.93 -9.06 -13.63
N SER A 742 44.95 -9.45 -14.91
CA SER A 742 43.74 -9.85 -15.62
C SER A 742 43.12 -11.13 -15.06
N VAL A 743 43.94 -12.14 -14.77
CA VAL A 743 43.48 -13.40 -14.22
C VAL A 743 43.03 -13.21 -12.77
N GLU A 744 43.70 -12.37 -11.98
CA GLU A 744 43.28 -12.02 -10.60
C GLU A 744 41.91 -11.33 -10.62
N LYS A 745 41.65 -10.36 -11.47
CA LYS A 745 40.36 -9.71 -11.58
C LYS A 745 39.27 -10.70 -11.99
N ILE A 746 39.54 -11.62 -12.90
CA ILE A 746 38.60 -12.68 -13.27
C ILE A 746 38.34 -13.62 -12.09
N PHE A 747 39.36 -13.92 -11.32
CA PHE A 747 39.25 -14.76 -10.12
C PHE A 747 38.25 -14.17 -9.11
N ARG A 748 38.22 -12.85 -8.92
CA ARG A 748 37.31 -12.15 -8.01
C ARG A 748 35.90 -11.93 -8.57
N LEU A 749 35.62 -12.27 -9.83
CA LEU A 749 34.28 -12.15 -10.39
C LEU A 749 33.35 -13.24 -9.86
N TYR A 750 32.13 -12.86 -9.47
CA TYR A 750 31.11 -13.78 -9.03
C TYR A 750 29.75 -13.51 -9.73
N SER A 751 28.94 -14.57 -9.86
CA SER A 751 27.59 -14.48 -10.39
C SER A 751 26.62 -13.94 -9.32
N SER A 752 25.80 -12.97 -9.67
CA SER A 752 24.74 -12.49 -8.77
C SER A 752 23.42 -13.13 -9.13
N SER A 753 22.90 -13.99 -8.25
CA SER A 753 21.61 -14.68 -8.41
C SER A 753 20.39 -13.74 -8.46
N SER A 754 20.55 -12.49 -8.05
CA SER A 754 19.47 -11.48 -8.08
C SER A 754 19.22 -10.85 -9.44
N ALA A 755 19.95 -11.24 -10.47
CA ALA A 755 19.83 -10.70 -11.84
C ALA A 755 18.61 -11.22 -12.62
N LYS A 756 17.49 -11.51 -11.98
CA LYS A 756 16.20 -11.66 -12.66
C LYS A 756 15.63 -10.34 -13.20
N SER A 757 16.15 -9.22 -12.79
CA SER A 757 15.90 -7.94 -13.41
C SER A 757 17.09 -7.61 -14.31
N TYR A 758 16.85 -7.16 -15.49
CA TYR A 758 17.76 -6.64 -16.51
C TYR A 758 18.64 -5.44 -16.03
N ASP A 759 19.00 -5.41 -14.78
CA ASP A 759 20.15 -4.68 -14.30
C ASP A 759 21.38 -5.47 -14.80
N TYR A 760 21.72 -5.25 -16.04
CA TYR A 760 23.06 -5.54 -16.53
C TYR A 760 23.99 -4.87 -15.52
N GLY A 761 24.48 -5.69 -14.57
CA GLY A 761 25.41 -5.22 -13.59
C GLY A 761 26.42 -4.46 -14.40
N VAL A 762 26.57 -3.22 -14.11
CA VAL A 762 27.62 -2.42 -14.73
C VAL A 762 28.87 -3.16 -14.32
N ALA A 763 29.32 -4.06 -15.17
CA ALA A 763 30.70 -4.49 -15.09
C ALA A 763 31.44 -3.19 -14.96
N ASP A 764 32.17 -3.01 -13.84
CA ASP A 764 32.74 -1.71 -13.53
C ASP A 764 33.36 -1.19 -14.84
N LYS A 765 32.96 0.00 -15.28
CA LYS A 765 33.47 0.60 -16.52
C LYS A 765 35.00 0.56 -16.58
N LYS A 766 35.65 0.44 -15.43
CA LYS A 766 37.10 0.28 -15.28
C LYS A 766 37.54 -1.12 -15.69
N ILE A 767 36.81 -2.18 -15.30
CA ILE A 767 37.09 -3.55 -15.72
C ILE A 767 36.83 -3.72 -17.19
N ASP A 768 35.72 -3.21 -17.71
CA ASP A 768 35.42 -3.24 -19.16
C ASP A 768 36.53 -2.58 -19.97
N LYS A 769 36.98 -1.40 -19.56
CA LYS A 769 38.05 -0.67 -20.22
C LYS A 769 39.38 -1.42 -20.17
N PHE A 770 39.67 -2.00 -19.01
CA PHE A 770 40.87 -2.77 -18.78
C PHE A 770 40.86 -4.09 -19.57
N LEU A 771 39.77 -4.83 -19.54
CA LEU A 771 39.58 -6.06 -20.30
C LEU A 771 39.57 -5.80 -21.80
N GLN A 772 38.96 -4.70 -22.29
CA GLN A 772 39.01 -4.30 -23.66
C GLN A 772 40.46 -3.99 -24.15
N LEU A 773 41.26 -3.33 -23.32
CA LEU A 773 42.64 -3.00 -23.65
C LEU A 773 43.53 -4.24 -23.74
N TYR A 774 43.39 -5.20 -22.84
CA TYR A 774 44.31 -6.31 -22.69
C TYR A 774 43.78 -7.61 -23.25
N PHE A 775 42.46 -7.90 -23.06
CA PHE A 775 41.88 -9.10 -23.68
C PHE A 775 41.81 -9.01 -25.19
N ASN A 776 41.54 -7.84 -25.74
CA ASN A 776 41.60 -7.68 -27.19
C ASN A 776 43.04 -7.77 -27.74
N LYS A 777 44.03 -7.27 -26.97
CA LYS A 777 45.44 -7.39 -27.33
C LYS A 777 45.92 -8.84 -27.34
N TYR A 778 45.37 -9.66 -26.41
CA TYR A 778 45.84 -11.03 -26.19
C TYR A 778 44.90 -12.10 -26.72
N ASP A 779 43.83 -11.71 -27.44
CA ASP A 779 42.78 -12.61 -27.97
C ASP A 779 42.29 -13.63 -26.93
N MET A 780 42.15 -13.16 -25.69
CA MET A 780 41.68 -13.96 -24.60
C MET A 780 40.17 -14.15 -24.69
N LEU A 781 39.74 -15.32 -25.08
CA LEU A 781 38.36 -15.74 -25.37
C LEU A 781 37.44 -15.74 -24.11
N PHE A 782 37.42 -14.65 -23.40
CA PHE A 782 36.57 -14.51 -22.19
C PHE A 782 35.23 -13.88 -22.45
N THR A 783 35.07 -13.25 -23.59
CA THR A 783 33.98 -12.37 -23.84
C THR A 783 33.17 -12.92 -25.00
N LYS A 784 31.90 -13.19 -24.73
CA LYS A 784 30.91 -13.30 -25.80
C LYS A 784 30.69 -11.90 -26.35
N LYS A 785 31.00 -11.67 -27.58
CA LYS A 785 30.52 -10.50 -28.32
C LYS A 785 29.00 -10.64 -28.41
N ALA A 786 28.29 -9.71 -27.82
CA ALA A 786 26.84 -9.63 -27.95
C ALA A 786 26.47 -8.25 -28.48
N PRO A 787 25.39 -8.13 -29.22
CA PRO A 787 24.87 -6.82 -29.56
C PRO A 787 24.57 -6.05 -28.28
N HIS A 788 24.88 -4.75 -28.32
CA HIS A 788 24.62 -3.87 -27.17
C HIS A 788 23.14 -3.95 -26.78
N PRO A 789 22.80 -4.09 -25.48
CA PRO A 789 21.40 -4.18 -25.03
C PRO A 789 20.59 -2.93 -25.39
N ASN A 790 21.23 -1.81 -25.69
CA ASN A 790 20.58 -0.67 -26.29
C ASN A 790 20.68 -0.76 -27.84
N PRO A 791 19.58 -1.00 -28.58
CA PRO A 791 19.57 -1.15 -30.01
C PRO A 791 20.05 0.08 -30.78
N ASP A 792 20.16 1.24 -30.12
CA ASP A 792 20.68 2.49 -30.72
C ASP A 792 22.20 2.58 -30.72
N MET A 793 22.91 1.67 -30.05
CA MET A 793 24.37 1.58 -30.03
C MET A 793 24.84 0.49 -31.00
N LYS A 794 25.65 0.89 -31.98
CA LYS A 794 26.16 -0.01 -33.03
C LYS A 794 27.40 -0.80 -32.61
N ASP A 795 28.01 -0.49 -31.47
CA ASP A 795 29.26 -1.11 -31.05
C ASP A 795 28.97 -2.44 -30.34
N GLU A 796 29.69 -3.49 -30.73
CA GLU A 796 29.69 -4.76 -30.04
C GLU A 796 30.16 -4.56 -28.60
N TYR A 797 29.34 -4.97 -27.63
CA TYR A 797 29.66 -4.84 -26.24
C TYR A 797 30.19 -6.17 -25.70
N LEU A 798 31.38 -6.11 -25.11
CA LEU A 798 31.93 -7.22 -24.36
C LEU A 798 31.26 -7.23 -22.99
N TYR A 799 30.36 -8.15 -22.75
CA TYR A 799 29.68 -8.15 -21.47
C TYR A 799 29.85 -9.48 -20.73
N TYR A 800 30.02 -9.33 -19.43
CA TYR A 800 29.88 -10.39 -18.48
C TYR A 800 28.45 -10.33 -17.96
N THR A 801 27.61 -11.18 -18.51
CA THR A 801 26.26 -11.31 -17.97
C THR A 801 26.35 -11.74 -16.52
N GLU A 802 25.73 -10.98 -15.64
CA GLU A 802 25.45 -11.41 -14.27
C GLU A 802 26.67 -11.52 -13.32
N MET A 803 27.82 -10.94 -13.67
CA MET A 803 29.01 -11.02 -12.81
C MET A 803 29.28 -9.68 -12.12
N LYS A 804 29.65 -9.78 -10.85
CA LYS A 804 30.15 -8.68 -10.01
C LYS A 804 31.57 -9.00 -9.57
N GLU A 805 32.33 -7.98 -9.22
CA GLU A 805 33.67 -8.12 -8.66
C GLU A 805 33.59 -8.07 -7.13
N GLU A 806 34.28 -9.01 -6.45
CA GLU A 806 34.53 -8.89 -5.03
C GLU A 806 35.40 -7.66 -4.75
N GLU A 807 35.24 -7.03 -3.60
CA GLU A 807 36.08 -5.91 -3.20
C GLU A 807 37.54 -6.37 -3.14
N GLN A 808 38.46 -5.53 -3.64
CA GLN A 808 39.89 -5.76 -3.50
C GLN A 808 40.26 -5.67 -2.03
N GLY A 809 40.73 -6.79 -1.48
CA GLY A 809 41.06 -6.92 -0.05
C GLY A 809 42.28 -6.14 0.36
N ASP A 810 43.29 -6.03 -0.50
CA ASP A 810 44.54 -5.35 -0.25
C ASP A 810 45.07 -4.57 -1.46
N ASP A 811 46.10 -3.72 -1.21
CA ASP A 811 46.77 -2.95 -2.24
C ASP A 811 47.53 -3.89 -3.19
N LEU A 812 47.56 -3.58 -4.47
CA LEU A 812 48.13 -4.42 -5.51
C LEU A 812 49.30 -3.70 -6.18
N THR A 813 50.49 -4.16 -5.91
CA THR A 813 51.72 -3.64 -6.51
C THR A 813 52.56 -4.78 -7.10
N LEU A 814 52.87 -4.67 -8.37
CA LEU A 814 53.68 -5.65 -9.13
C LEU A 814 54.75 -4.94 -9.96
N VAL A 815 55.95 -5.40 -9.87
CA VAL A 815 57.09 -4.91 -10.65
C VAL A 815 57.79 -6.06 -11.34
N ALA A 816 58.05 -5.97 -12.61
CA ALA A 816 58.84 -6.93 -13.38
C ALA A 816 60.02 -6.24 -14.05
N ILE A 817 61.23 -6.82 -13.96
CA ILE A 817 62.46 -6.27 -14.49
C ILE A 817 63.17 -7.34 -15.31
N LYS A 818 63.32 -7.08 -16.63
CA LYS A 818 63.97 -7.98 -17.57
C LYS A 818 65.36 -7.49 -17.90
N LYS A 819 66.38 -8.32 -17.76
CA LYS A 819 67.73 -8.08 -18.32
C LYS A 819 67.68 -8.46 -19.80
N LYS A 820 68.00 -7.49 -20.70
CA LYS A 820 68.05 -7.71 -22.13
C LYS A 820 69.42 -8.28 -22.59
#